data_43a5209e3d49c376e611daa379e9e3bb
#
_entry.id   43a5209e3d49c376e611daa379e9e3bb
#
_cell.length_a   1.000
_cell.length_b   1.000
_cell.length_c   1.000
_cell.angle_alpha   90.00
_cell.angle_beta   90.00
_cell.angle_gamma   90.00
#
_symmetry.space_group_name_H-M   'P 1'
#
loop_
_entity.id
_entity.type
_entity.pdbx_description
1 polymer ?
#
loop_
_entity_poly.entity_id
_entity_poly.type
_entity_poly.pdbx_seq_one_letter_code
_entity_poly.pdbx_strand_id
1 'polypeptide(L)'
;WTYVPRFNRNVLMISQGGQQWFDTAYYSGVAATAWSWNVRFLDADLDGDDDMLVTNGFAFDTMDMDASLRIKSAQQSGSKDARALYEMKKLQPRYNSPNMLFRNEGRLRFTDVGEEFGFAHDGITYGLGVADFDNDGDLDLVTNNLNESPSLYRNTSQEPRIQVRLPGGVGSKVRLVGQGGTTTREIVSGGGYLSSDSGEVVFAAGVAGQSEMLVVEWRDGTKPTRIERPVVNSIYTVIKPSLARLLVRGEVTKTTPMFRELPDAISFRHFPNLAKDFDENPLLFKRFSTAAPAMLCRDFDNNGRLDFGFQLARSAGVQVFLNLDGDNFRSVTSRYNDPSGLMGNAGWLDGFAVIEGKPNFVGALNKTIPAIESLTQPAALTLRGDMDGDGTADAIYITQNTLNDHPAESRAMVFLNQSGSFRRAVDWEQSLGALGQVTSAVLVDMDEDGDTDLLVSRDLGAIGLYHNRGDRFVDVSEAFGMLEFVGLWQGLAVGDFDNDGRVDFAAGNLGRNSPMELYPDGLVHLGRGGKSRLSLYAIKRGSVHLPVDDMDLYANVVDRARLPAMYRQFSDIDLAKVLDSFDGLRRTRLNCFETSVFLNRGGKFERRALPYPAQFSPTSGINVADFDNDGREDLLLSQNLYSLRPDWGRLDSSAGMILLGQGDGRFEPVRAGVSGLAILGDSRNALVVDFNRDGRTDIVATQTFGQTQVYLGQAGKP
;
A
#
# COMPACT_ATOMS: atom_id res chain seq x y z
N TRP A 1 8.95 -11.51 -24.56
CA TRP A 1 7.81 -10.60 -24.39
C TRP A 1 7.57 -10.50 -22.88
N THR A 2 7.89 -9.37 -22.27
CA THR A 2 7.46 -9.07 -20.90
C THR A 2 5.96 -8.81 -20.96
N TYR A 3 5.15 -9.72 -20.43
CA TYR A 3 3.72 -9.51 -20.26
C TYR A 3 3.54 -8.39 -19.23
N VAL A 4 3.06 -7.24 -19.68
CA VAL A 4 2.62 -6.18 -18.79
C VAL A 4 1.14 -6.41 -18.52
N PRO A 5 0.74 -6.79 -17.32
CA PRO A 5 -0.68 -7.00 -17.01
C PRO A 5 -1.45 -5.69 -17.27
N ARG A 6 -2.62 -5.81 -17.91
CA ARG A 6 -3.55 -4.70 -18.09
C ARG A 6 -4.64 -4.86 -17.05
N PHE A 7 -4.87 -3.80 -16.29
CA PHE A 7 -5.90 -3.78 -15.25
C PHE A 7 -7.08 -2.95 -15.73
N ASN A 8 -8.29 -3.49 -15.59
CA ASN A 8 -9.53 -2.81 -15.91
C ASN A 8 -9.95 -1.92 -14.72
N ARG A 9 -9.17 -0.89 -14.44
CA ARG A 9 -9.46 0.09 -13.41
C ARG A 9 -8.92 1.47 -13.78
N ASN A 10 -9.44 2.49 -13.13
CA ASN A 10 -8.89 3.83 -13.23
C ASN A 10 -7.57 3.94 -12.45
N VAL A 11 -6.81 4.96 -12.79
CA VAL A 11 -5.53 5.30 -12.19
C VAL A 11 -5.57 6.77 -11.79
N LEU A 12 -5.24 7.08 -10.54
CA LEU A 12 -5.07 8.44 -10.04
C LEU A 12 -3.61 8.63 -9.60
N MET A 13 -2.82 9.32 -10.44
CA MET A 13 -1.39 9.49 -10.22
C MET A 13 -1.11 10.76 -9.42
N ILE A 14 -0.44 10.61 -8.28
CA ILE A 14 -0.06 11.70 -7.36
C ILE A 14 1.47 11.85 -7.35
N SER A 15 1.95 13.09 -7.50
CA SER A 15 3.36 13.41 -7.33
C SER A 15 3.69 13.61 -5.84
N GLN A 16 4.70 12.91 -5.36
CA GLN A 16 5.25 13.11 -4.01
C GLN A 16 6.52 13.97 -4.01
N GLY A 17 6.72 14.73 -5.08
CA GLY A 17 7.91 15.52 -5.32
C GLY A 17 8.93 14.79 -6.22
N GLY A 18 9.82 15.56 -6.86
CA GLY A 18 10.76 15.00 -7.83
C GLY A 18 10.07 14.48 -9.10
N GLN A 19 10.54 13.34 -9.63
CA GLN A 19 10.01 12.70 -10.83
C GLN A 19 9.14 11.47 -10.52
N GLN A 20 8.74 11.28 -9.27
CA GLN A 20 8.02 10.10 -8.83
C GLN A 20 6.51 10.37 -8.77
N TRP A 21 5.73 9.42 -9.32
CA TRP A 21 4.28 9.44 -9.36
C TRP A 21 3.73 8.11 -8.86
N PHE A 22 2.73 8.17 -7.99
CA PHE A 22 2.14 6.99 -7.37
C PHE A 22 0.64 6.94 -7.64
N ASP A 23 0.15 5.74 -7.93
CA ASP A 23 -1.26 5.50 -8.14
C ASP A 23 -1.99 5.35 -6.81
N THR A 24 -2.98 6.21 -6.59
CA THR A 24 -3.77 6.25 -5.35
C THR A 24 -5.26 5.94 -5.58
N ALA A 25 -5.64 5.43 -6.75
CA ALA A 25 -7.04 5.31 -7.14
C ALA A 25 -7.91 4.51 -6.16
N TYR A 26 -7.39 3.43 -5.58
CA TYR A 26 -8.12 2.67 -4.56
C TYR A 26 -8.27 3.47 -3.28
N TYR A 27 -7.19 4.04 -2.77
CA TYR A 27 -7.23 4.90 -1.59
C TYR A 27 -8.24 6.03 -1.76
N SER A 28 -8.24 6.64 -2.94
CA SER A 28 -9.08 7.79 -3.26
C SER A 28 -10.55 7.42 -3.51
N GLY A 29 -10.90 6.14 -3.65
CA GLY A 29 -12.26 5.70 -3.92
C GLY A 29 -12.69 5.83 -5.39
N VAL A 30 -11.74 6.05 -6.31
CA VAL A 30 -12.03 6.33 -7.74
C VAL A 30 -11.55 5.25 -8.69
N ALA A 31 -11.13 4.10 -8.16
CA ALA A 31 -10.59 3.01 -8.96
C ALA A 31 -11.62 2.35 -9.91
N ALA A 32 -12.92 2.49 -9.63
CA ALA A 32 -13.99 1.86 -10.41
C ALA A 32 -15.09 2.88 -10.72
N THR A 33 -15.21 3.23 -12.01
CA THR A 33 -16.20 4.21 -12.53
C THR A 33 -16.91 3.70 -13.78
N ALA A 34 -17.03 2.39 -13.96
CA ALA A 34 -17.59 1.75 -15.14
C ALA A 34 -16.73 1.95 -16.43
N TRP A 35 -17.32 2.18 -17.59
CA TRP A 35 -16.59 2.40 -18.85
C TRP A 35 -16.42 3.89 -19.11
N SER A 36 -15.32 4.45 -18.63
CA SER A 36 -15.07 5.89 -18.61
C SER A 36 -14.42 6.41 -19.88
N TRP A 37 -14.84 7.63 -20.31
CA TRP A 37 -14.36 8.29 -21.52
C TRP A 37 -13.68 9.62 -21.27
N ASN A 38 -14.27 10.45 -20.42
CA ASN A 38 -13.79 11.80 -20.14
C ASN A 38 -13.60 11.99 -18.66
N VAL A 39 -12.53 12.63 -18.27
CA VAL A 39 -12.25 13.03 -16.89
C VAL A 39 -11.93 14.51 -16.87
N ARG A 40 -12.54 15.24 -15.94
CA ARG A 40 -12.24 16.64 -15.66
C ARG A 40 -12.05 16.86 -14.18
N PHE A 41 -11.05 17.66 -13.87
CA PHE A 41 -10.87 18.23 -12.54
C PHE A 41 -11.35 19.68 -12.57
N LEU A 42 -12.28 20.00 -11.70
CA LEU A 42 -12.75 21.36 -11.49
C LEU A 42 -13.34 21.44 -10.08
N ASP A 43 -13.27 22.61 -9.49
CA ASP A 43 -13.87 22.94 -8.21
C ASP A 43 -15.37 23.25 -8.45
N ALA A 44 -16.23 22.21 -8.38
CA ALA A 44 -17.62 22.28 -8.81
C ALA A 44 -18.53 22.97 -7.80
N ASP A 45 -18.24 22.83 -6.50
CA ASP A 45 -18.98 23.47 -5.42
C ASP A 45 -18.31 24.74 -4.87
N LEU A 46 -17.12 25.07 -5.39
CA LEU A 46 -16.33 26.25 -5.06
C LEU A 46 -15.87 26.28 -3.59
N ASP A 47 -15.52 25.12 -3.06
CA ASP A 47 -14.95 24.97 -1.70
C ASP A 47 -13.42 25.17 -1.66
N GLY A 48 -12.75 25.18 -2.82
CA GLY A 48 -11.31 25.38 -3.01
C GLY A 48 -10.52 24.14 -3.35
N ASP A 49 -11.13 22.97 -3.30
CA ASP A 49 -10.54 21.68 -3.69
C ASP A 49 -11.09 21.24 -5.06
N ASP A 50 -10.23 20.62 -5.89
CA ASP A 50 -10.69 20.13 -7.19
C ASP A 50 -11.46 18.82 -7.05
N ASP A 51 -12.70 18.83 -7.55
CA ASP A 51 -13.54 17.66 -7.75
C ASP A 51 -13.23 16.95 -9.05
N MET A 52 -13.76 15.75 -9.23
CA MET A 52 -13.52 14.96 -10.43
C MET A 52 -14.84 14.53 -11.09
N LEU A 53 -15.01 14.92 -12.36
CA LEU A 53 -16.14 14.50 -13.19
C LEU A 53 -15.70 13.39 -14.14
N VAL A 54 -16.53 12.35 -14.26
CA VAL A 54 -16.27 11.20 -15.13
C VAL A 54 -17.51 10.90 -15.97
N THR A 55 -17.34 10.84 -17.30
CA THR A 55 -18.41 10.41 -18.20
C THR A 55 -18.25 8.95 -18.55
N ASN A 56 -19.36 8.22 -18.61
CA ASN A 56 -19.39 6.77 -18.69
C ASN A 56 -20.29 6.24 -19.82
N GLY A 57 -20.24 4.91 -20.01
CA GLY A 57 -21.09 4.15 -20.91
C GLY A 57 -20.39 3.65 -22.17
N PHE A 58 -20.92 2.59 -22.80
CA PHE A 58 -20.37 2.06 -24.03
C PHE A 58 -21.46 1.48 -24.93
N ALA A 59 -21.26 1.61 -26.25
CA ALA A 59 -22.26 1.19 -27.24
C ALA A 59 -22.56 -0.32 -27.22
N PHE A 60 -21.58 -1.13 -26.82
CA PHE A 60 -21.69 -2.59 -26.75
C PHE A 60 -20.97 -3.09 -25.50
N ASP A 61 -21.69 -3.71 -24.58
CA ASP A 61 -21.08 -4.30 -23.37
C ASP A 61 -20.22 -5.51 -23.73
N THR A 62 -18.93 -5.24 -23.94
CA THR A 62 -17.93 -6.28 -24.25
C THR A 62 -17.49 -7.06 -23.01
N MET A 63 -17.88 -6.61 -21.83
CA MET A 63 -17.61 -7.27 -20.53
C MET A 63 -18.73 -8.27 -20.16
N ASP A 64 -19.87 -8.23 -20.86
CA ASP A 64 -20.91 -9.25 -20.70
C ASP A 64 -20.41 -10.61 -21.23
N MET A 65 -19.92 -11.44 -20.28
CA MET A 65 -19.40 -12.77 -20.60
C MET A 65 -20.47 -13.71 -21.15
N ASP A 66 -21.72 -13.57 -20.74
CA ASP A 66 -22.84 -14.37 -21.24
C ASP A 66 -23.15 -14.00 -22.69
N ALA A 67 -23.12 -12.71 -23.05
CA ALA A 67 -23.22 -12.27 -24.45
C ALA A 67 -22.02 -12.74 -25.27
N SER A 68 -20.81 -12.67 -24.72
CA SER A 68 -19.58 -13.12 -25.36
C SER A 68 -19.60 -14.62 -25.68
N LEU A 69 -20.13 -15.46 -24.78
CA LEU A 69 -20.33 -16.90 -25.03
C LEU A 69 -21.36 -17.15 -26.16
N ARG A 70 -22.47 -16.41 -26.19
CA ARG A 70 -23.47 -16.50 -27.28
C ARG A 70 -22.86 -16.15 -28.65
N ILE A 71 -22.06 -15.06 -28.68
CA ILE A 71 -21.35 -14.62 -29.89
C ILE A 71 -20.37 -15.70 -30.36
N LYS A 72 -19.57 -16.23 -29.44
CA LYS A 72 -18.58 -17.29 -29.75
C LYS A 72 -19.27 -18.54 -30.35
N SER A 73 -20.38 -18.95 -29.75
CA SER A 73 -21.17 -20.08 -30.26
C SER A 73 -21.74 -19.79 -31.67
N ALA A 74 -22.26 -18.58 -31.91
CA ALA A 74 -22.77 -18.15 -33.21
C ALA A 74 -21.65 -18.07 -34.28
N GLN A 75 -20.44 -17.63 -33.89
CA GLN A 75 -19.26 -17.59 -34.78
C GLN A 75 -18.79 -18.98 -35.22
N GLN A 76 -18.93 -19.99 -34.37
CA GLN A 76 -18.55 -21.36 -34.68
C GLN A 76 -19.50 -21.99 -35.72
N SER A 77 -20.76 -21.54 -35.76
CA SER A 77 -21.82 -22.10 -36.63
C SER A 77 -22.16 -21.23 -37.83
N GLY A 78 -21.61 -20.01 -37.99
CA GLY A 78 -22.07 -19.02 -38.96
C GLY A 78 -21.05 -18.49 -39.96
N SER A 79 -21.53 -17.61 -40.85
CA SER A 79 -20.72 -16.89 -41.85
C SER A 79 -19.75 -15.91 -41.20
N LYS A 80 -18.55 -15.74 -41.80
CA LYS A 80 -17.51 -14.82 -41.38
C LYS A 80 -17.53 -13.48 -42.14
N ASP A 81 -18.59 -13.18 -42.88
CA ASP A 81 -18.67 -11.91 -43.59
C ASP A 81 -18.89 -10.73 -42.63
N ALA A 82 -18.51 -9.51 -43.05
CA ALA A 82 -18.54 -8.31 -42.21
C ALA A 82 -19.95 -7.97 -41.68
N ARG A 83 -20.99 -8.27 -42.48
CA ARG A 83 -22.37 -8.01 -42.06
C ARG A 83 -22.83 -8.99 -40.99
N ALA A 84 -22.50 -10.27 -41.15
CA ALA A 84 -22.79 -11.31 -40.17
C ALA A 84 -22.06 -10.99 -38.84
N LEU A 85 -20.80 -10.54 -38.88
CA LEU A 85 -20.05 -10.12 -37.69
C LEU A 85 -20.68 -8.88 -37.02
N TYR A 86 -21.20 -7.93 -37.79
CA TYR A 86 -21.90 -6.77 -37.23
C TYR A 86 -23.21 -7.15 -36.55
N GLU A 87 -24.00 -8.02 -37.19
CA GLU A 87 -25.25 -8.52 -36.56
C GLU A 87 -24.96 -9.32 -35.29
N MET A 88 -23.86 -10.06 -35.23
CA MET A 88 -23.41 -10.71 -34.00
C MET A 88 -23.05 -9.73 -32.89
N LYS A 89 -22.44 -8.58 -33.20
CA LYS A 89 -22.18 -7.54 -32.22
C LYS A 89 -23.43 -6.98 -31.54
N LYS A 90 -24.56 -6.97 -32.26
CA LYS A 90 -25.86 -6.55 -31.69
C LYS A 90 -26.39 -7.50 -30.61
N LEU A 91 -25.79 -8.68 -30.43
CA LEU A 91 -26.09 -9.58 -29.34
C LEU A 91 -25.50 -9.07 -28.00
N GLN A 92 -24.55 -8.13 -28.05
CA GLN A 92 -24.06 -7.43 -26.83
C GLN A 92 -25.05 -6.32 -26.49
N PRO A 93 -25.49 -6.24 -25.23
CA PRO A 93 -26.34 -5.13 -24.79
C PRO A 93 -25.61 -3.80 -24.84
N ARG A 94 -26.32 -2.70 -24.79
CA ARG A 94 -25.73 -1.39 -24.48
C ARG A 94 -25.27 -1.41 -23.01
N TYR A 95 -24.14 -0.82 -22.75
CA TYR A 95 -23.64 -0.60 -21.41
C TYR A 95 -23.95 0.84 -21.01
N ASN A 96 -25.19 1.08 -20.59
CA ASN A 96 -25.57 2.35 -19.98
C ASN A 96 -24.96 2.40 -18.60
N SER A 97 -24.41 3.54 -18.23
CA SER A 97 -23.82 3.74 -16.92
C SER A 97 -23.90 5.23 -16.54
N PRO A 98 -24.26 5.55 -15.29
CA PRO A 98 -24.35 6.93 -14.87
C PRO A 98 -23.01 7.65 -14.99
N ASN A 99 -23.05 8.93 -15.37
CA ASN A 99 -21.90 9.81 -15.18
C ASN A 99 -21.69 10.02 -13.69
N MET A 100 -20.46 10.23 -13.28
CA MET A 100 -20.09 10.36 -11.87
C MET A 100 -19.44 11.73 -11.61
N LEU A 101 -19.83 12.34 -10.50
CA LEU A 101 -19.18 13.52 -9.96
C LEU A 101 -18.67 13.18 -8.58
N PHE A 102 -17.37 13.20 -8.39
CA PHE A 102 -16.70 12.89 -7.15
C PHE A 102 -16.29 14.18 -6.46
N ARG A 103 -16.94 14.50 -5.35
CA ARG A 103 -16.53 15.61 -4.49
C ARG A 103 -15.27 15.26 -3.73
N ASN A 104 -14.31 16.17 -3.70
CA ASN A 104 -13.07 16.03 -2.96
C ASN A 104 -13.30 16.37 -1.48
N GLU A 105 -13.15 15.39 -0.62
CA GLU A 105 -13.33 15.53 0.85
C GLU A 105 -12.01 15.92 1.55
N GLY A 106 -11.00 16.36 0.80
CA GLY A 106 -9.65 16.56 1.27
C GLY A 106 -8.86 15.24 1.46
N ARG A 107 -7.54 15.36 1.66
CA ARG A 107 -6.63 14.22 1.86
C ARG A 107 -6.75 13.14 0.76
N LEU A 108 -7.06 13.55 -0.48
CA LEU A 108 -7.25 12.68 -1.64
C LEU A 108 -8.42 11.67 -1.49
N ARG A 109 -9.40 11.96 -0.68
CA ARG A 109 -10.63 11.14 -0.58
C ARG A 109 -11.72 11.79 -1.41
N PHE A 110 -12.43 10.97 -2.20
CA PHE A 110 -13.49 11.44 -3.08
C PHE A 110 -14.78 10.65 -2.79
N THR A 111 -15.90 11.36 -2.84
CA THR A 111 -17.24 10.78 -2.64
C THR A 111 -18.09 11.05 -3.86
N ASP A 112 -18.71 10.02 -4.43
CA ASP A 112 -19.64 10.20 -5.56
C ASP A 112 -20.90 10.92 -5.09
N VAL A 113 -21.10 12.11 -5.63
CA VAL A 113 -22.26 13.00 -5.40
C VAL A 113 -23.02 13.28 -6.72
N GLY A 114 -22.80 12.46 -7.74
CA GLY A 114 -23.37 12.68 -9.08
C GLY A 114 -24.88 12.75 -9.10
N GLU A 115 -25.60 11.98 -8.28
CA GLU A 115 -27.06 12.08 -8.13
C GLU A 115 -27.47 13.37 -7.44
N GLU A 116 -26.78 13.75 -6.36
CA GLU A 116 -27.04 14.96 -5.58
C GLU A 116 -26.89 16.23 -6.43
N PHE A 117 -25.85 16.27 -7.27
CA PHE A 117 -25.55 17.38 -8.16
C PHE A 117 -26.31 17.32 -9.50
N GLY A 118 -27.11 16.28 -9.72
CA GLY A 118 -27.91 16.10 -10.95
C GLY A 118 -27.08 15.73 -12.18
N PHE A 119 -25.82 15.29 -12.01
CA PHE A 119 -24.91 14.93 -13.11
C PHE A 119 -25.01 13.45 -13.52
N ALA A 120 -25.69 12.63 -12.75
CA ALA A 120 -25.77 11.17 -12.93
C ALA A 120 -26.71 10.77 -14.10
N HIS A 121 -26.40 11.21 -15.32
CA HIS A 121 -27.10 10.77 -16.52
C HIS A 121 -26.80 9.29 -16.82
N ASP A 122 -27.83 8.43 -16.79
CA ASP A 122 -27.70 7.00 -17.07
C ASP A 122 -27.79 6.73 -18.60
N GLY A 123 -26.68 6.76 -19.26
CA GLY A 123 -26.61 6.64 -20.71
C GLY A 123 -25.20 6.29 -21.21
N ILE A 124 -24.86 6.81 -22.38
CA ILE A 124 -23.53 6.71 -22.96
C ILE A 124 -23.05 8.11 -23.29
N THR A 125 -22.16 8.64 -22.46
CA THR A 125 -21.64 10.00 -22.60
C THR A 125 -20.17 9.95 -23.00
N TYR A 126 -19.84 10.48 -24.17
CA TYR A 126 -18.45 10.53 -24.66
C TYR A 126 -17.78 11.88 -24.35
N GLY A 127 -18.37 12.96 -24.80
CA GLY A 127 -17.79 14.30 -24.68
C GLY A 127 -18.30 15.04 -23.46
N LEU A 128 -17.42 15.82 -22.84
CA LEU A 128 -17.71 16.75 -21.74
C LEU A 128 -16.96 18.06 -22.00
N GLY A 129 -17.68 19.14 -22.17
CA GLY A 129 -17.13 20.49 -22.29
C GLY A 129 -17.48 21.34 -21.07
N VAL A 130 -16.58 22.25 -20.72
CA VAL A 130 -16.69 23.13 -19.54
C VAL A 130 -16.55 24.59 -20.00
N ALA A 131 -17.51 25.43 -19.63
CA ALA A 131 -17.50 26.87 -19.87
C ALA A 131 -18.48 27.58 -18.95
N ASP A 132 -18.29 28.85 -18.74
CA ASP A 132 -19.28 29.73 -18.14
C ASP A 132 -20.29 30.17 -19.23
N PHE A 133 -21.41 29.45 -19.35
CA PHE A 133 -22.41 29.66 -20.42
C PHE A 133 -23.37 30.83 -20.16
N ASP A 134 -23.60 31.19 -18.90
CA ASP A 134 -24.51 32.29 -18.54
C ASP A 134 -23.78 33.55 -18.03
N ASN A 135 -22.46 33.54 -17.99
CA ASN A 135 -21.58 34.62 -17.58
C ASN A 135 -21.78 35.08 -16.13
N ASP A 136 -22.07 34.18 -15.25
CA ASP A 136 -22.20 34.45 -13.82
C ASP A 136 -20.90 34.21 -13.02
N GLY A 137 -19.87 33.72 -13.68
CA GLY A 137 -18.49 33.58 -13.15
C GLY A 137 -18.16 32.24 -12.56
N ASP A 138 -19.04 31.24 -12.64
CA ASP A 138 -18.72 29.85 -12.37
C ASP A 138 -18.67 29.01 -13.66
N LEU A 139 -18.39 27.72 -13.55
CA LEU A 139 -18.26 26.87 -14.71
C LEU A 139 -19.42 25.89 -14.81
N ASP A 140 -20.08 25.96 -15.96
CA ASP A 140 -21.16 25.08 -16.37
C ASP A 140 -20.63 23.91 -17.21
N LEU A 141 -21.47 22.89 -17.42
CA LEU A 141 -21.10 21.67 -18.14
C LEU A 141 -22.04 21.42 -19.33
N VAL A 142 -21.46 20.87 -20.41
CA VAL A 142 -22.24 20.32 -21.53
C VAL A 142 -21.73 18.92 -21.85
N THR A 143 -22.65 17.95 -22.00
CA THR A 143 -22.28 16.57 -22.38
C THR A 143 -22.87 16.18 -23.72
N ASN A 144 -22.12 15.36 -24.46
CA ASN A 144 -22.57 14.76 -25.72
C ASN A 144 -22.90 13.28 -25.50
N ASN A 145 -24.19 12.96 -25.54
CA ASN A 145 -24.73 11.64 -25.28
C ASN A 145 -24.99 10.87 -26.58
N LEU A 146 -24.60 9.59 -26.65
CA LEU A 146 -24.71 8.77 -27.85
C LEU A 146 -26.17 8.43 -28.18
N ASN A 147 -26.63 8.89 -29.34
CA ASN A 147 -28.02 8.74 -29.82
C ASN A 147 -29.09 9.36 -28.89
N GLU A 148 -28.71 10.35 -28.11
CA GLU A 148 -29.59 11.09 -27.19
C GLU A 148 -29.30 12.59 -27.32
N SER A 149 -30.16 13.44 -26.77
CA SER A 149 -29.92 14.89 -26.74
C SER A 149 -28.71 15.21 -25.86
N PRO A 150 -27.90 16.22 -26.22
CA PRO A 150 -26.89 16.72 -25.31
C PRO A 150 -27.53 17.25 -24.02
N SER A 151 -26.84 17.12 -22.91
CA SER A 151 -27.30 17.68 -21.63
C SER A 151 -26.49 18.93 -21.31
N LEU A 152 -27.17 19.95 -20.83
CA LEU A 152 -26.57 21.20 -20.32
C LEU A 152 -26.85 21.28 -18.83
N TYR A 153 -25.79 21.44 -18.06
CA TYR A 153 -25.85 21.58 -16.60
C TYR A 153 -25.39 22.97 -16.22
N ARG A 154 -26.24 23.68 -15.56
CA ARG A 154 -25.93 24.98 -14.99
C ARG A 154 -25.41 24.80 -13.57
N ASN A 155 -24.25 25.37 -13.26
CA ASN A 155 -23.80 25.49 -11.88
C ASN A 155 -24.68 26.52 -11.14
N THR A 156 -25.03 26.22 -9.92
CA THR A 156 -25.89 27.06 -9.08
C THR A 156 -25.25 27.46 -7.75
N SER A 157 -23.92 27.25 -7.64
CA SER A 157 -23.17 27.62 -6.46
C SER A 157 -23.28 29.12 -6.18
N GLN A 158 -23.47 29.48 -4.92
CA GLN A 158 -23.46 30.84 -4.46
C GLN A 158 -22.15 31.25 -3.78
N GLU A 159 -21.16 30.32 -3.78
CA GLU A 159 -19.90 30.54 -3.11
C GLU A 159 -19.08 31.66 -3.79
N PRO A 160 -18.31 32.43 -3.01
CA PRO A 160 -17.49 33.54 -3.52
C PRO A 160 -16.40 33.02 -4.47
N ARG A 161 -16.31 33.63 -5.65
CA ARG A 161 -15.44 33.20 -6.73
C ARG A 161 -14.71 34.31 -7.48
N ILE A 162 -13.64 33.94 -8.18
CA ILE A 162 -12.93 34.85 -9.10
C ILE A 162 -12.70 34.04 -10.39
N GLN A 163 -13.26 34.54 -11.49
CA GLN A 163 -13.01 33.97 -12.82
C GLN A 163 -11.93 34.78 -13.54
N VAL A 164 -11.08 34.06 -14.29
CA VAL A 164 -10.02 34.65 -15.11
C VAL A 164 -10.12 34.16 -16.55
N ARG A 165 -10.19 35.12 -17.49
CA ARG A 165 -10.19 34.91 -18.94
C ARG A 165 -8.90 35.45 -19.51
N LEU A 166 -8.13 34.59 -20.24
CA LEU A 166 -6.86 34.98 -20.87
C LEU A 166 -6.95 34.79 -22.38
N PRO A 167 -7.39 35.78 -23.17
CA PRO A 167 -7.39 35.68 -24.62
C PRO A 167 -5.98 35.36 -25.16
N GLY A 168 -5.86 34.23 -25.86
CA GLY A 168 -4.55 33.74 -26.34
C GLY A 168 -3.58 33.23 -25.27
N GLY A 169 -4.03 32.96 -24.06
CA GLY A 169 -3.25 32.61 -22.91
C GLY A 169 -2.98 31.09 -22.74
N VAL A 170 -3.29 30.24 -23.71
CA VAL A 170 -3.07 28.79 -23.62
C VAL A 170 -1.63 28.45 -23.24
N GLY A 171 -1.46 27.61 -22.21
CA GLY A 171 -0.20 27.23 -21.59
C GLY A 171 0.35 28.24 -20.56
N SER A 172 -0.42 29.30 -20.24
CA SER A 172 -0.12 30.21 -19.14
C SER A 172 -0.70 29.69 -17.84
N LYS A 173 -0.09 30.09 -16.71
CA LYS A 173 -0.57 29.69 -15.37
C LYS A 173 -1.16 30.88 -14.65
N VAL A 174 -2.27 30.67 -13.97
CA VAL A 174 -2.90 31.64 -13.12
C VAL A 174 -2.81 31.15 -11.69
N ARG A 175 -2.40 32.02 -10.78
CA ARG A 175 -2.31 31.70 -9.34
C ARG A 175 -3.13 32.68 -8.54
N LEU A 176 -3.93 32.16 -7.64
CA LEU A 176 -4.57 32.91 -6.58
C LEU A 176 -3.82 32.66 -5.29
N VAL A 177 -3.25 33.72 -4.71
CA VAL A 177 -2.52 33.70 -3.45
C VAL A 177 -3.42 34.25 -2.35
N GLY A 178 -3.57 33.52 -1.25
CA GLY A 178 -4.36 33.92 -0.11
C GLY A 178 -3.79 33.39 1.20
N GLN A 179 -4.43 33.69 2.33
CA GLN A 179 -3.98 33.22 3.65
C GLN A 179 -3.97 31.70 3.81
N GLY A 180 -4.82 30.99 3.07
CA GLY A 180 -4.89 29.53 3.04
C GLY A 180 -3.88 28.84 2.11
N GLY A 181 -3.06 29.63 1.39
CA GLY A 181 -2.08 29.06 0.45
C GLY A 181 -2.17 29.64 -0.96
N THR A 182 -1.65 28.90 -1.94
CA THR A 182 -1.66 29.28 -3.34
C THR A 182 -2.34 28.22 -4.19
N THR A 183 -3.44 28.56 -4.84
CA THR A 183 -4.09 27.71 -5.84
C THR A 183 -3.57 28.07 -7.23
N THR A 184 -3.22 27.08 -8.05
CA THR A 184 -2.69 27.30 -9.40
C THR A 184 -3.57 26.58 -10.41
N ARG A 185 -3.95 27.29 -11.48
CA ARG A 185 -4.67 26.76 -12.65
C ARG A 185 -3.84 27.01 -13.89
N GLU A 186 -3.82 26.07 -14.82
CA GLU A 186 -3.20 26.26 -16.14
C GLU A 186 -4.30 26.43 -17.20
N ILE A 187 -4.12 27.39 -18.10
CA ILE A 187 -5.01 27.56 -19.27
C ILE A 187 -4.68 26.49 -20.27
N VAL A 188 -5.54 25.50 -20.43
CA VAL A 188 -5.39 24.39 -21.39
C VAL A 188 -6.39 24.53 -22.53
N SER A 189 -6.02 24.00 -23.68
CA SER A 189 -6.90 23.88 -24.85
C SER A 189 -7.02 22.40 -25.18
N GLY A 190 -8.17 21.81 -24.91
CA GLY A 190 -8.41 20.39 -25.09
C GLY A 190 -8.19 19.60 -23.78
N GLY A 191 -7.71 18.35 -23.92
CA GLY A 191 -7.45 17.44 -22.78
C GLY A 191 -8.61 16.49 -22.48
N GLY A 192 -9.80 16.67 -23.06
CA GLY A 192 -10.93 15.74 -22.96
C GLY A 192 -11.07 14.81 -24.16
N TYR A 193 -11.72 13.68 -23.96
CA TYR A 193 -12.08 12.79 -25.04
C TYR A 193 -13.11 13.45 -25.96
N LEU A 194 -12.75 13.68 -27.21
CA LEU A 194 -13.58 14.33 -28.26
C LEU A 194 -14.18 15.69 -27.80
N SER A 195 -13.50 16.42 -26.93
CA SER A 195 -14.00 17.68 -26.38
C SER A 195 -12.89 18.61 -25.93
N SER A 196 -13.24 19.91 -25.80
CA SER A 196 -12.36 20.95 -25.29
C SER A 196 -13.15 21.93 -24.44
N ASP A 197 -12.46 22.61 -23.52
CA ASP A 197 -13.02 23.59 -22.62
C ASP A 197 -12.83 25.02 -23.17
N SER A 198 -13.53 26.00 -22.64
CA SER A 198 -13.44 27.41 -23.06
C SER A 198 -12.08 28.06 -22.74
N GLY A 199 -11.29 27.46 -21.85
CA GLY A 199 -9.99 27.99 -21.41
C GLY A 199 -10.13 29.10 -20.34
N GLU A 200 -11.27 29.22 -19.72
CA GLU A 200 -11.49 30.02 -18.53
C GLU A 200 -11.09 29.24 -17.27
N VAL A 201 -10.62 29.94 -16.25
CA VAL A 201 -10.31 29.33 -14.95
C VAL A 201 -11.05 30.07 -13.85
N VAL A 202 -11.57 29.31 -12.91
CA VAL A 202 -12.32 29.82 -11.75
C VAL A 202 -11.60 29.38 -10.48
N PHE A 203 -11.59 30.26 -9.50
CA PHE A 203 -11.03 30.02 -8.17
C PHE A 203 -12.11 30.28 -7.13
N ALA A 204 -12.25 29.38 -6.18
CA ALA A 204 -12.94 29.70 -4.94
C ALA A 204 -12.20 30.85 -4.24
N ALA A 205 -12.91 31.91 -3.92
CA ALA A 205 -12.31 33.12 -3.35
C ALA A 205 -12.39 33.16 -1.81
N GLY A 206 -13.14 32.25 -1.20
CA GLY A 206 -13.36 32.22 0.24
C GLY A 206 -14.04 33.49 0.78
N VAL A 207 -13.78 33.80 2.05
CA VAL A 207 -14.33 35.03 2.64
C VAL A 207 -13.67 36.26 2.02
N ALA A 208 -14.46 37.27 1.67
CA ALA A 208 -13.99 38.52 1.09
C ALA A 208 -12.83 39.13 1.90
N GLY A 209 -11.72 39.44 1.22
CA GLY A 209 -10.51 40.01 1.83
C GLY A 209 -9.42 39.00 2.19
N GLN A 210 -9.62 37.69 2.01
CA GLN A 210 -8.58 36.66 2.22
C GLN A 210 -7.69 36.45 1.00
N SER A 211 -8.13 36.81 -0.20
CA SER A 211 -7.33 36.75 -1.44
C SER A 211 -6.40 37.96 -1.52
N GLU A 212 -5.07 37.69 -1.48
CA GLU A 212 -4.07 38.75 -1.44
C GLU A 212 -3.62 39.18 -2.84
N MET A 213 -3.47 38.22 -3.78
CA MET A 213 -2.92 38.50 -5.09
C MET A 213 -3.38 37.49 -6.15
N LEU A 214 -3.72 37.97 -7.33
CA LEU A 214 -3.87 37.18 -8.55
C LEU A 214 -2.64 37.38 -9.45
N VAL A 215 -1.99 36.29 -9.84
CA VAL A 215 -0.77 36.31 -10.64
C VAL A 215 -0.98 35.51 -11.93
N VAL A 216 -0.74 36.15 -13.09
CA VAL A 216 -0.73 35.49 -14.39
C VAL A 216 0.71 35.31 -14.86
N GLU A 217 1.17 34.08 -14.95
CA GLU A 217 2.48 33.69 -15.51
C GLU A 217 2.31 33.29 -16.97
N TRP A 218 2.81 34.14 -17.86
CA TRP A 218 2.67 33.95 -19.30
C TRP A 218 3.63 32.85 -19.81
N ARG A 219 3.13 31.93 -20.60
CA ARG A 219 3.87 30.74 -21.13
C ARG A 219 5.21 31.10 -21.78
N ASP A 220 5.32 32.26 -22.44
CA ASP A 220 6.50 32.66 -23.19
C ASP A 220 7.54 33.45 -22.37
N GLY A 221 7.38 33.51 -21.06
CA GLY A 221 8.26 34.21 -20.15
C GLY A 221 8.05 35.73 -20.13
N THR A 222 6.98 36.25 -20.70
CA THR A 222 6.54 37.63 -20.49
C THR A 222 6.42 37.90 -19.00
N LYS A 223 6.79 39.14 -18.55
CA LYS A 223 6.68 39.53 -17.14
C LYS A 223 5.29 39.18 -16.58
N PRO A 224 5.20 38.50 -15.42
CA PRO A 224 3.93 38.16 -14.82
C PRO A 224 3.06 39.38 -14.57
N THR A 225 1.79 39.26 -14.89
CA THR A 225 0.77 40.27 -14.53
C THR A 225 0.32 40.00 -13.11
N ARG A 226 0.27 41.02 -12.26
CA ARG A 226 -0.14 40.90 -10.85
C ARG A 226 -1.29 41.84 -10.59
N ILE A 227 -2.33 41.36 -9.89
CA ILE A 227 -3.47 42.08 -9.43
C ILE A 227 -3.55 41.91 -7.93
N GLU A 228 -3.25 42.96 -7.19
CA GLU A 228 -3.30 42.98 -5.73
C GLU A 228 -4.75 43.10 -5.26
N ARG A 229 -5.11 42.33 -4.23
CA ARG A 229 -6.43 42.30 -3.59
C ARG A 229 -7.56 42.20 -4.62
N PRO A 230 -7.59 41.10 -5.40
CA PRO A 230 -8.63 40.91 -6.40
C PRO A 230 -10.03 40.99 -5.77
N VAL A 231 -10.94 41.59 -6.47
CA VAL A 231 -12.34 41.72 -6.03
C VAL A 231 -13.02 40.37 -6.21
N VAL A 232 -13.66 39.90 -5.17
CA VAL A 232 -14.45 38.66 -5.17
C VAL A 232 -15.72 38.84 -6.01
N ASN A 233 -16.24 37.74 -6.57
CA ASN A 233 -17.38 37.70 -7.48
C ASN A 233 -17.17 38.60 -8.72
N SER A 234 -15.97 38.51 -9.30
CA SER A 234 -15.57 39.30 -10.47
C SER A 234 -14.93 38.43 -11.56
N ILE A 235 -15.17 38.82 -12.81
CA ILE A 235 -14.57 38.23 -14.00
C ILE A 235 -13.41 39.13 -14.46
N TYR A 236 -12.20 38.61 -14.46
CA TYR A 236 -11.00 39.30 -14.92
C TYR A 236 -10.63 38.90 -16.34
N THR A 237 -10.78 39.76 -17.31
CA THR A 237 -10.17 39.57 -18.63
C THR A 237 -8.77 40.16 -18.62
N VAL A 238 -7.74 39.34 -18.58
CA VAL A 238 -6.36 39.78 -18.49
C VAL A 238 -5.69 39.65 -19.87
N ILE A 239 -5.29 40.82 -20.40
CA ILE A 239 -4.62 40.91 -21.70
C ILE A 239 -3.09 40.88 -21.48
N LYS A 240 -2.41 40.10 -22.29
CA LYS A 240 -0.97 39.98 -22.22
C LYS A 240 -0.27 41.32 -22.51
N PRO A 241 0.64 41.79 -21.62
CA PRO A 241 1.40 43.00 -21.90
C PRO A 241 2.28 42.83 -23.15
N SER A 242 2.30 43.84 -24.02
CA SER A 242 3.18 43.85 -25.19
C SER A 242 4.65 43.92 -24.75
N LEU A 243 5.43 42.98 -25.23
CA LEU A 243 6.83 42.61 -24.94
C LEU A 243 7.77 43.68 -24.34
N ALA A 244 8.25 43.38 -23.14
CA ALA A 244 9.61 43.71 -22.72
C ALA A 244 10.22 42.43 -22.08
N ARG A 245 11.26 41.91 -22.68
CA ARG A 245 11.93 40.65 -22.35
C ARG A 245 12.71 40.78 -21.04
N LEU A 246 12.41 40.01 -20.02
CA LEU A 246 13.33 39.72 -18.90
C LEU A 246 13.17 38.24 -18.51
N LEU A 247 14.16 37.44 -18.90
CA LEU A 247 14.38 36.10 -18.41
C LEU A 247 15.01 36.21 -17.01
N VAL A 248 14.24 36.00 -15.96
CA VAL A 248 14.79 35.69 -14.65
C VAL A 248 14.46 34.19 -14.41
N ARG A 249 15.46 33.34 -14.55
CA ARG A 249 15.44 32.00 -13.97
C ARG A 249 15.54 32.18 -12.46
N GLY A 250 14.49 31.82 -11.73
CA GLY A 250 14.62 31.61 -10.30
C GLY A 250 15.59 30.48 -10.03
N GLU A 251 16.57 30.69 -9.17
CA GLU A 251 17.39 29.64 -8.64
C GLU A 251 16.49 28.68 -7.87
N VAL A 252 16.43 27.45 -8.32
CA VAL A 252 15.89 26.35 -7.53
C VAL A 252 16.90 26.12 -6.41
N THR A 253 16.58 26.51 -5.21
CA THR A 253 17.34 26.15 -4.01
C THR A 253 17.37 24.62 -3.95
N LYS A 254 18.53 24.03 -4.25
CA LYS A 254 18.75 22.60 -4.05
C LYS A 254 18.83 22.37 -2.54
N THR A 255 17.79 21.84 -1.95
CA THR A 255 17.87 21.27 -0.61
C THR A 255 18.71 19.99 -0.68
N THR A 256 19.64 19.83 0.25
CA THR A 256 20.38 18.56 0.40
C THR A 256 19.40 17.53 0.97
N PRO A 257 19.17 16.39 0.32
CA PRO A 257 18.26 15.38 0.85
C PRO A 257 18.81 14.76 2.14
N MET A 258 17.94 14.18 2.97
CA MET A 258 18.31 13.50 4.22
C MET A 258 19.22 12.29 3.97
N PHE A 259 18.99 11.58 2.87
CA PHE A 259 19.74 10.39 2.48
C PHE A 259 20.30 10.52 1.07
N ARG A 260 21.48 9.95 0.87
CA ARG A 260 22.12 9.81 -0.44
C ARG A 260 22.33 8.35 -0.75
N GLU A 261 21.78 7.88 -1.85
CA GLU A 261 22.03 6.52 -2.32
C GLU A 261 23.52 6.31 -2.61
N LEU A 262 24.05 5.17 -2.19
CA LEU A 262 25.39 4.67 -2.55
C LEU A 262 25.21 3.59 -3.63
N PRO A 263 25.23 3.94 -4.91
CA PRO A 263 24.93 3.03 -6.00
C PRO A 263 25.89 1.83 -6.02
N ASP A 264 25.34 0.64 -6.25
CA ASP A 264 26.10 -0.60 -6.43
C ASP A 264 27.02 -1.01 -5.26
N ALA A 265 26.90 -0.38 -4.09
CA ALA A 265 27.72 -0.69 -2.92
C ALA A 265 27.56 -2.19 -2.49
N ILE A 266 26.34 -2.68 -2.55
CA ILE A 266 26.00 -4.08 -2.28
C ILE A 266 25.35 -4.69 -3.52
N SER A 267 26.09 -5.56 -4.22
CA SER A 267 25.63 -6.19 -5.46
C SER A 267 24.72 -7.41 -5.23
N PHE A 268 24.01 -7.46 -4.12
CA PHE A 268 23.06 -8.53 -3.82
C PHE A 268 21.71 -8.27 -4.50
N ARG A 269 21.25 -9.28 -5.24
CA ARG A 269 19.92 -9.28 -5.85
C ARG A 269 19.15 -10.51 -5.42
N HIS A 270 17.99 -10.30 -4.84
CA HIS A 270 17.11 -11.38 -4.43
C HIS A 270 16.30 -11.92 -5.61
N PHE A 271 16.29 -13.26 -5.72
CA PHE A 271 15.43 -14.00 -6.66
C PHE A 271 14.58 -14.99 -5.87
N PRO A 272 13.33 -14.66 -5.58
CA PRO A 272 12.48 -15.52 -4.78
C PRO A 272 12.18 -16.85 -5.51
N ASN A 273 11.72 -17.82 -4.75
CA ASN A 273 11.22 -19.06 -5.31
C ASN A 273 9.89 -18.78 -6.02
N LEU A 274 9.85 -19.05 -7.33
CA LEU A 274 8.63 -18.91 -8.15
C LEU A 274 7.82 -20.22 -8.13
N ALA A 275 7.35 -20.63 -6.96
CA ALA A 275 6.40 -21.71 -6.87
C ALA A 275 5.07 -21.30 -7.55
N LYS A 276 4.30 -22.27 -7.95
CA LYS A 276 3.03 -22.07 -8.67
C LYS A 276 1.84 -21.93 -7.72
N ASP A 277 1.96 -21.02 -6.75
CA ASP A 277 0.99 -20.82 -5.68
C ASP A 277 -0.45 -20.72 -6.19
N PHE A 278 -0.65 -19.94 -7.25
CA PHE A 278 -1.99 -19.73 -7.84
C PHE A 278 -2.46 -20.89 -8.73
N ASP A 279 -1.55 -21.74 -9.22
CA ASP A 279 -1.94 -22.99 -9.91
C ASP A 279 -2.49 -24.01 -8.90
N GLU A 280 -1.94 -24.02 -7.67
CA GLU A 280 -2.38 -24.92 -6.60
C GLU A 280 -3.59 -24.38 -5.85
N ASN A 281 -3.69 -23.06 -5.65
CA ASN A 281 -4.82 -22.39 -5.02
C ASN A 281 -5.11 -21.06 -5.73
N PRO A 282 -5.96 -21.04 -6.77
CA PRO A 282 -6.22 -19.85 -7.59
C PRO A 282 -6.98 -18.73 -6.85
N LEU A 283 -7.59 -19.00 -5.72
CA LEU A 283 -8.31 -18.02 -4.90
C LEU A 283 -7.41 -17.32 -3.85
N LEU A 284 -6.12 -17.65 -3.79
CA LEU A 284 -5.18 -16.93 -2.90
C LEU A 284 -5.06 -15.46 -3.31
N PHE A 285 -5.06 -14.60 -2.33
CA PHE A 285 -4.84 -13.16 -2.52
C PHE A 285 -3.37 -12.83 -2.89
N LYS A 286 -2.42 -13.48 -2.22
CA LYS A 286 -0.98 -13.26 -2.41
C LYS A 286 -0.20 -14.58 -2.45
N ARG A 287 0.98 -14.56 -3.05
CA ARG A 287 1.91 -15.70 -3.03
C ARG A 287 2.58 -15.82 -1.66
N PHE A 288 2.76 -17.04 -1.22
CA PHE A 288 3.56 -17.39 -0.04
C PHE A 288 5.00 -17.74 -0.40
N SER A 289 5.25 -18.15 -1.66
CA SER A 289 6.58 -18.52 -2.14
C SER A 289 7.55 -17.36 -2.38
N THR A 290 7.07 -16.12 -2.36
CA THR A 290 7.86 -14.92 -2.64
C THR A 290 8.24 -14.16 -1.38
N ALA A 291 9.02 -14.81 -0.52
CA ALA A 291 9.54 -14.16 0.68
C ALA A 291 10.73 -13.24 0.38
N ALA A 292 10.87 -12.19 1.19
CA ALA A 292 12.08 -11.39 1.21
C ALA A 292 13.26 -12.18 1.79
N PRO A 293 14.51 -11.85 1.40
CA PRO A 293 15.68 -12.45 2.03
C PRO A 293 15.80 -11.95 3.47
N ALA A 294 16.17 -12.85 4.38
CA ALA A 294 16.61 -12.43 5.69
C ALA A 294 17.95 -11.69 5.59
N MET A 295 18.11 -10.65 6.40
CA MET A 295 19.32 -9.85 6.50
C MET A 295 19.98 -10.02 7.87
N LEU A 296 21.31 -10.02 7.86
CA LEU A 296 22.15 -10.04 9.05
C LEU A 296 23.06 -8.81 9.03
N CYS A 297 23.27 -8.19 10.16
CA CYS A 297 24.24 -7.10 10.33
C CYS A 297 25.13 -7.42 11.54
N ARG A 298 26.43 -7.63 11.30
CA ARG A 298 27.42 -7.84 12.34
C ARG A 298 28.84 -7.75 11.76
N ASP A 299 29.83 -7.59 12.60
CA ASP A 299 31.23 -7.70 12.25
C ASP A 299 31.61 -9.19 12.07
N PHE A 300 31.70 -9.66 10.82
CA PHE A 300 32.02 -11.05 10.49
C PHE A 300 33.52 -11.35 10.45
N ASP A 301 34.37 -10.35 10.16
CA ASP A 301 35.81 -10.51 10.01
C ASP A 301 36.63 -9.92 11.20
N ASN A 302 35.94 -9.41 12.23
CA ASN A 302 36.49 -8.77 13.42
C ASN A 302 37.37 -7.55 13.12
N ASN A 303 37.03 -6.79 12.06
CA ASN A 303 37.71 -5.54 11.71
C ASN A 303 37.13 -4.33 12.47
N GLY A 304 36.12 -4.57 13.29
CA GLY A 304 35.41 -3.58 14.07
C GLY A 304 34.29 -2.86 13.32
N ARG A 305 34.01 -3.18 12.05
CA ARG A 305 32.96 -2.60 11.21
C ARG A 305 31.77 -3.57 11.07
N LEU A 306 30.60 -3.03 10.87
CA LEU A 306 29.41 -3.84 10.61
C LEU A 306 29.39 -4.30 9.14
N ASP A 307 29.28 -5.58 8.95
CA ASP A 307 29.14 -6.27 7.67
C ASP A 307 27.67 -6.69 7.44
N PHE A 308 27.33 -7.07 6.22
CA PHE A 308 25.98 -7.49 5.86
C PHE A 308 25.93 -8.90 5.31
N GLY A 309 25.01 -9.71 5.82
CA GLY A 309 24.72 -11.05 5.32
C GLY A 309 23.31 -11.13 4.76
N PHE A 310 23.14 -11.78 3.61
CA PHE A 310 21.85 -11.96 2.94
C PHE A 310 21.61 -13.43 2.67
N GLN A 311 20.42 -13.92 3.01
CA GLN A 311 20.03 -15.29 2.74
C GLN A 311 19.76 -15.50 1.25
N LEU A 312 20.25 -16.61 0.71
CA LEU A 312 20.02 -17.00 -0.69
C LEU A 312 18.73 -17.83 -0.81
N ALA A 313 17.79 -17.38 -1.63
CA ALA A 313 16.42 -17.94 -1.73
C ALA A 313 16.34 -19.40 -2.18
N ARG A 314 17.39 -19.97 -2.81
CA ARG A 314 17.38 -21.33 -3.39
C ARG A 314 18.46 -22.24 -2.84
N SER A 315 19.23 -21.79 -1.88
CA SER A 315 20.31 -22.56 -1.28
C SER A 315 20.39 -22.25 0.20
N ALA A 316 20.83 -23.21 0.98
CA ALA A 316 21.12 -23.05 2.40
C ALA A 316 22.37 -22.18 2.66
N GLY A 317 22.52 -21.07 1.92
CA GLY A 317 23.72 -20.23 1.97
C GLY A 317 23.40 -18.78 2.33
N VAL A 318 24.42 -18.11 2.85
CA VAL A 318 24.41 -16.66 3.11
C VAL A 318 25.49 -16.03 2.27
N GLN A 319 25.15 -14.97 1.54
CA GLN A 319 26.13 -14.11 0.90
C GLN A 319 26.49 -12.98 1.84
N VAL A 320 27.76 -12.86 2.19
CA VAL A 320 28.28 -11.84 3.11
C VAL A 320 28.98 -10.75 2.31
N PHE A 321 28.77 -9.51 2.70
CA PHE A 321 29.46 -8.34 2.20
C PHE A 321 30.24 -7.70 3.35
N LEU A 322 31.56 -7.83 3.31
CA LEU A 322 32.47 -7.27 4.30
C LEU A 322 32.67 -5.79 4.05
N ASN A 323 32.45 -4.97 5.05
CA ASN A 323 32.61 -3.53 5.03
C ASN A 323 34.10 -3.17 5.19
N LEU A 324 34.70 -2.64 4.13
CA LEU A 324 36.14 -2.32 4.11
C LEU A 324 36.43 -0.95 4.72
N ASP A 325 35.61 0.06 4.42
CA ASP A 325 35.89 1.46 4.81
C ASP A 325 34.63 2.34 5.02
N GLY A 326 33.43 1.77 4.96
CA GLY A 326 32.14 2.47 5.06
C GLY A 326 31.45 2.69 3.71
N ASP A 327 32.21 2.85 2.63
CA ASP A 327 31.69 3.08 1.28
C ASP A 327 31.89 1.87 0.37
N ASN A 328 32.86 1.01 0.66
CA ASN A 328 33.23 -0.13 -0.16
C ASN A 328 33.00 -1.46 0.55
N PHE A 329 32.34 -2.38 -0.14
CA PHE A 329 32.02 -3.71 0.36
C PHE A 329 32.63 -4.80 -0.52
N ARG A 330 33.16 -5.84 0.11
CA ARG A 330 33.70 -7.02 -0.57
C ARG A 330 32.79 -8.22 -0.39
N SER A 331 32.25 -8.75 -1.47
CA SER A 331 31.43 -9.96 -1.41
C SER A 331 32.28 -11.20 -1.10
N VAL A 332 31.80 -11.99 -0.14
CA VAL A 332 32.33 -13.30 0.22
C VAL A 332 31.17 -14.27 0.24
N THR A 333 31.17 -15.25 -0.67
CA THR A 333 30.12 -16.27 -0.71
C THR A 333 30.52 -17.44 0.19
N SER A 334 29.82 -17.61 1.29
CA SER A 334 29.91 -18.85 2.10
C SER A 334 28.85 -19.81 1.57
N ARG A 335 29.27 -20.88 0.88
CA ARG A 335 28.41 -22.04 0.62
C ARG A 335 28.40 -22.88 1.88
N TYR A 336 27.41 -22.69 2.71
CA TYR A 336 27.12 -23.60 3.80
C TYR A 336 26.38 -24.80 3.23
N ASN A 337 26.99 -25.96 3.23
CA ASN A 337 26.30 -27.23 3.03
C ASN A 337 25.59 -27.56 4.33
N ASP A 338 24.26 -27.33 4.37
CA ASP A 338 23.41 -27.85 5.43
C ASP A 338 23.25 -29.37 5.25
N PRO A 339 23.88 -30.20 6.08
CA PRO A 339 23.75 -31.65 5.97
C PRO A 339 22.38 -32.17 6.35
N SER A 340 21.49 -31.33 6.95
CA SER A 340 20.16 -31.73 7.39
C SER A 340 19.10 -31.57 6.31
N GLY A 341 19.37 -30.83 5.21
CA GLY A 341 18.39 -30.54 4.17
C GLY A 341 17.21 -29.62 4.63
N LEU A 342 17.23 -29.17 5.88
CA LEU A 342 16.16 -28.39 6.51
C LEU A 342 16.07 -26.97 5.95
N MET A 343 17.18 -26.43 5.41
CA MET A 343 17.18 -25.11 4.79
C MET A 343 16.73 -25.12 3.32
N GLY A 344 16.54 -26.26 2.70
CA GLY A 344 16.16 -26.36 1.28
C GLY A 344 14.77 -25.83 0.95
N ASN A 345 13.89 -25.70 1.94
CA ASN A 345 12.54 -25.17 1.80
C ASN A 345 12.21 -24.02 2.78
N ALA A 346 13.14 -23.64 3.64
CA ALA A 346 12.92 -22.60 4.64
C ALA A 346 13.19 -21.22 4.06
N GLY A 347 12.21 -20.65 3.45
CA GLY A 347 12.26 -19.25 3.01
C GLY A 347 12.03 -18.25 4.13
N TRP A 348 12.50 -18.42 5.37
CA TRP A 348 12.03 -17.49 6.40
C TRP A 348 12.94 -17.44 7.62
N LEU A 349 13.82 -16.52 7.63
CA LEU A 349 14.47 -16.03 8.85
C LEU A 349 14.26 -14.51 8.94
N ASP A 350 13.02 -14.07 9.11
CA ASP A 350 12.74 -12.75 9.63
C ASP A 350 13.03 -12.79 11.13
N GLY A 351 14.17 -12.24 11.53
CA GLY A 351 14.58 -12.22 12.92
C GLY A 351 15.79 -13.12 13.24
N PHE A 352 16.94 -12.76 12.70
CA PHE A 352 18.19 -13.29 13.23
C PHE A 352 18.52 -12.60 14.55
N ALA A 353 18.47 -13.34 15.63
CA ALA A 353 19.06 -12.90 16.86
C ALA A 353 20.58 -12.89 16.72
N VAL A 354 21.20 -11.77 17.04
CA VAL A 354 22.65 -11.64 17.15
C VAL A 354 23.10 -12.46 18.36
N ILE A 355 23.94 -13.49 18.14
CA ILE A 355 24.70 -14.09 19.25
C ILE A 355 26.12 -13.56 19.16
N GLU A 356 26.59 -12.99 20.25
CA GLU A 356 27.96 -12.49 20.36
C GLU A 356 29.01 -13.53 20.02
N GLY A 357 29.89 -13.22 19.09
CA GLY A 357 31.30 -13.63 19.10
C GLY A 357 31.77 -14.83 18.28
N LYS A 358 31.00 -15.50 17.36
CA LYS A 358 31.56 -16.56 16.51
C LYS A 358 30.93 -16.70 15.12
N PRO A 359 31.75 -16.97 14.05
CA PRO A 359 31.32 -16.98 12.65
C PRO A 359 30.55 -18.22 12.15
N ASN A 360 30.14 -19.15 13.02
CA ASN A 360 29.45 -20.40 12.66
C ASN A 360 28.05 -20.50 13.26
N PHE A 361 27.19 -19.59 12.91
CA PHE A 361 26.00 -19.36 13.69
C PHE A 361 24.89 -20.39 13.48
N VAL A 362 24.55 -20.74 12.26
CA VAL A 362 23.53 -21.77 11.97
C VAL A 362 24.02 -23.16 12.37
N GLY A 363 25.31 -23.45 12.18
CA GLY A 363 25.92 -24.71 12.62
C GLY A 363 26.02 -24.85 14.14
N ALA A 364 26.16 -23.74 14.87
CA ALA A 364 26.19 -23.78 16.34
C ALA A 364 24.78 -23.97 16.93
N LEU A 365 23.73 -23.37 16.32
CA LEU A 365 22.36 -23.60 16.73
C LEU A 365 21.93 -25.06 16.51
N ASN A 366 22.20 -25.63 15.35
CA ASN A 366 21.86 -27.02 15.05
C ASN A 366 22.62 -28.02 15.93
N LYS A 367 23.82 -27.68 16.39
CA LYS A 367 24.59 -28.53 17.34
C LYS A 367 24.16 -28.37 18.80
N THR A 368 23.59 -27.19 19.17
CA THR A 368 23.21 -26.89 20.56
C THR A 368 21.74 -27.17 20.86
N ILE A 369 20.88 -27.29 19.83
CA ILE A 369 19.44 -27.56 20.00
C ILE A 369 19.07 -28.83 19.19
N PRO A 370 19.24 -30.02 19.75
CA PRO A 370 19.03 -31.30 19.04
C PRO A 370 17.59 -31.49 18.51
N ALA A 371 16.62 -30.77 19.06
CA ALA A 371 15.22 -30.91 18.69
C ALA A 371 14.85 -30.19 17.35
N ILE A 372 15.72 -29.33 16.82
CA ILE A 372 15.47 -28.65 15.52
C ILE A 372 15.63 -29.63 14.35
N GLU A 373 16.46 -30.63 14.47
CA GLU A 373 16.63 -31.66 13.42
C GLU A 373 15.35 -32.49 13.14
N SER A 374 14.37 -32.44 14.04
CA SER A 374 13.10 -33.16 13.88
C SER A 374 11.95 -32.27 13.31
N LEU A 375 12.21 -30.99 13.00
CA LEU A 375 11.19 -30.10 12.47
C LEU A 375 10.92 -30.40 11.00
N THR A 376 9.76 -30.97 10.74
CA THR A 376 9.25 -31.20 9.38
C THR A 376 8.67 -29.93 8.72
N GLN A 377 8.61 -28.83 9.47
CA GLN A 377 8.11 -27.52 9.00
C GLN A 377 9.19 -26.45 9.14
N PRO A 378 9.30 -25.54 8.16
CA PRO A 378 10.25 -24.44 8.24
C PRO A 378 9.86 -23.53 9.40
N ALA A 379 10.76 -23.34 10.34
CA ALA A 379 10.66 -22.28 11.34
C ALA A 379 10.92 -20.96 10.65
N ALA A 380 10.11 -19.98 10.98
CA ALA A 380 10.13 -18.76 10.21
C ALA A 380 10.61 -17.58 11.01
N LEU A 381 10.13 -17.41 12.23
CA LEU A 381 10.57 -16.36 13.14
C LEU A 381 11.38 -16.97 14.28
N THR A 382 12.52 -16.37 14.57
CA THR A 382 13.35 -16.73 15.72
C THR A 382 13.53 -15.50 16.58
N LEU A 383 13.03 -15.53 17.80
CA LEU A 383 13.18 -14.47 18.79
C LEU A 383 14.14 -14.92 19.88
N ARG A 384 14.86 -13.98 20.46
CA ARG A 384 15.71 -14.22 21.61
C ARG A 384 15.51 -13.18 22.70
N GLY A 385 15.45 -13.63 23.92
CA GLY A 385 15.32 -12.82 25.13
C GLY A 385 15.42 -13.71 26.34
N ASP A 386 15.72 -13.14 27.48
CA ASP A 386 15.66 -13.79 28.77
C ASP A 386 14.18 -13.86 29.20
N MET A 387 13.59 -15.06 29.14
CA MET A 387 12.16 -15.24 29.40
C MET A 387 11.90 -15.77 30.81
N ASP A 388 12.85 -16.52 31.40
CA ASP A 388 12.70 -17.07 32.75
C ASP A 388 13.46 -16.28 33.82
N GLY A 389 14.07 -15.14 33.44
CA GLY A 389 14.77 -14.21 34.36
C GLY A 389 16.10 -14.73 34.88
N ASP A 390 16.71 -15.76 34.26
CA ASP A 390 17.96 -16.34 34.73
C ASP A 390 19.22 -15.59 34.23
N GLY A 391 19.05 -14.52 33.45
CA GLY A 391 20.13 -13.69 32.88
C GLY A 391 20.75 -14.27 31.62
N THR A 392 20.21 -15.35 31.06
CA THR A 392 20.68 -15.95 29.80
C THR A 392 19.61 -15.86 28.71
N ALA A 393 20.02 -15.60 27.46
CA ALA A 393 19.06 -15.44 26.38
C ALA A 393 18.48 -16.80 25.93
N ASP A 394 17.17 -16.93 26.02
CA ASP A 394 16.34 -18.02 25.54
C ASP A 394 15.98 -17.89 24.06
N ALA A 395 15.22 -18.83 23.51
CA ALA A 395 14.78 -18.79 22.13
C ALA A 395 13.31 -19.21 21.93
N ILE A 396 12.58 -18.44 21.15
CA ILE A 396 11.26 -18.81 20.62
C ILE A 396 11.35 -18.98 19.10
N TYR A 397 10.85 -20.10 18.60
CA TYR A 397 10.66 -20.35 17.18
C TYR A 397 9.17 -20.37 16.86
N ILE A 398 8.74 -19.50 15.95
CA ILE A 398 7.35 -19.45 15.51
C ILE A 398 7.26 -19.96 14.08
N THR A 399 6.43 -20.99 13.84
CA THR A 399 6.19 -21.50 12.48
C THR A 399 5.40 -20.48 11.68
N GLN A 400 5.75 -20.26 10.42
CA GLN A 400 4.94 -19.48 9.48
C GLN A 400 4.19 -20.37 8.51
N ASN A 401 3.13 -19.84 7.95
CA ASN A 401 2.36 -20.55 6.95
C ASN A 401 3.13 -20.65 5.64
N THR A 402 3.23 -21.86 5.13
CA THR A 402 3.60 -22.13 3.75
C THR A 402 2.36 -22.28 2.89
N LEU A 403 2.54 -22.33 1.57
CA LEU A 403 1.43 -22.66 0.65
C LEU A 403 0.73 -23.97 1.05
N ASN A 404 1.49 -24.94 1.55
CA ASN A 404 0.97 -26.26 1.93
C ASN A 404 0.16 -26.25 3.23
N ASP A 405 0.30 -25.23 4.06
CA ASP A 405 -0.35 -25.16 5.36
C ASP A 405 -1.40 -24.05 5.46
N HIS A 406 -1.37 -23.07 4.56
CA HIS A 406 -2.31 -21.94 4.56
C HIS A 406 -3.78 -22.43 4.39
N PRO A 407 -4.73 -21.97 5.22
CA PRO A 407 -4.63 -21.00 6.31
C PRO A 407 -4.47 -21.66 7.70
N ALA A 408 -3.45 -22.49 7.90
CA ALA A 408 -3.16 -23.07 9.20
C ALA A 408 -2.70 -22.02 10.22
N GLU A 409 -2.75 -22.37 11.48
CA GLU A 409 -2.30 -21.50 12.57
C GLU A 409 -0.85 -21.76 12.91
N SER A 410 -0.08 -20.69 13.13
CA SER A 410 1.28 -20.74 13.62
C SER A 410 1.35 -21.32 15.05
N ARG A 411 2.44 -21.98 15.35
CA ARG A 411 2.76 -22.52 16.68
C ARG A 411 4.14 -22.08 17.08
N ALA A 412 4.32 -21.86 18.37
CA ALA A 412 5.62 -21.58 18.95
C ALA A 412 6.29 -22.86 19.47
N MET A 413 7.63 -22.86 19.44
CA MET A 413 8.48 -23.75 20.19
C MET A 413 9.41 -22.91 21.06
N VAL A 414 9.48 -23.21 22.33
CA VAL A 414 10.22 -22.43 23.32
C VAL A 414 11.37 -23.26 23.86
N PHE A 415 12.56 -22.65 23.91
CA PHE A 415 13.76 -23.26 24.41
C PHE A 415 14.41 -22.34 25.44
N LEU A 416 14.46 -22.78 26.68
CA LEU A 416 15.17 -22.09 27.77
C LEU A 416 16.64 -22.46 27.76
N ASN A 417 17.51 -21.49 27.91
CA ASN A 417 18.96 -21.62 27.90
C ASN A 417 19.45 -21.79 29.36
N GLN A 418 19.89 -22.97 29.70
CA GLN A 418 20.48 -23.26 31.01
C GLN A 418 22.01 -23.35 30.87
N SER A 419 22.69 -22.23 31.16
CA SER A 419 24.17 -22.14 31.12
C SER A 419 24.78 -22.63 29.79
N GLY A 420 24.17 -22.28 28.65
CA GLY A 420 24.64 -22.62 27.31
C GLY A 420 24.05 -23.92 26.72
N SER A 421 23.13 -24.58 27.44
CA SER A 421 22.37 -25.74 26.94
C SER A 421 20.90 -25.40 26.83
N PHE A 422 20.35 -25.55 25.63
CA PHE A 422 18.91 -25.24 25.38
C PHE A 422 18.04 -26.46 25.69
N ARG A 423 17.02 -26.26 26.53
CA ARG A 423 16.01 -27.25 26.90
C ARG A 423 14.64 -26.80 26.37
N ARG A 424 13.94 -27.67 25.67
CA ARG A 424 12.58 -27.39 25.20
C ARG A 424 11.62 -27.23 26.38
N ALA A 425 10.86 -26.15 26.39
CA ALA A 425 9.92 -25.77 27.46
C ALA A 425 8.46 -25.97 27.00
N VAL A 426 8.00 -27.21 27.07
CA VAL A 426 6.66 -27.61 26.54
C VAL A 426 5.52 -26.89 27.24
N ASP A 427 5.64 -26.58 28.50
CA ASP A 427 4.60 -25.87 29.26
C ASP A 427 4.42 -24.44 28.75
N TRP A 428 5.50 -23.77 28.38
CA TRP A 428 5.48 -22.46 27.73
C TRP A 428 4.83 -22.52 26.34
N GLU A 429 5.14 -23.54 25.56
CA GLU A 429 4.53 -23.75 24.25
C GLU A 429 3.01 -23.96 24.34
N GLN A 430 2.57 -24.74 25.33
CA GLN A 430 1.16 -25.01 25.57
C GLN A 430 0.40 -23.76 26.01
N SER A 431 1.04 -22.88 26.77
CA SER A 431 0.44 -21.63 27.22
C SER A 431 0.20 -20.65 26.05
N LEU A 432 1.05 -20.64 25.04
CA LEU A 432 0.85 -19.85 23.84
C LEU A 432 -0.21 -20.42 22.90
N GLY A 433 -0.38 -21.74 22.88
CA GLY A 433 -1.37 -22.40 22.03
C GLY A 433 -1.20 -22.14 20.55
N ALA A 434 -2.32 -21.88 19.87
CA ALA A 434 -2.35 -21.52 18.46
C ALA A 434 -2.30 -20.00 18.29
N LEU A 435 -1.26 -19.50 17.63
CA LEU A 435 -0.97 -18.06 17.51
C LEU A 435 -1.70 -17.36 16.34
N GLY A 436 -2.52 -18.08 15.54
CA GLY A 436 -3.08 -17.56 14.31
C GLY A 436 -2.04 -17.55 13.17
N GLN A 437 -2.19 -16.69 12.17
CA GLN A 437 -1.25 -16.60 11.05
C GLN A 437 -0.21 -15.51 11.34
N VAL A 438 0.83 -15.85 12.09
CA VAL A 438 1.85 -14.89 12.51
C VAL A 438 2.68 -14.43 11.32
N THR A 439 2.87 -13.12 11.22
CA THR A 439 3.67 -12.45 10.19
C THR A 439 4.92 -11.79 10.76
N SER A 440 4.84 -11.25 11.99
CA SER A 440 5.97 -10.70 12.73
C SER A 440 5.74 -10.90 14.23
N ALA A 441 6.84 -10.86 15.00
CA ALA A 441 6.78 -10.95 16.45
C ALA A 441 7.96 -10.20 17.10
N VAL A 442 7.75 -9.68 18.30
CA VAL A 442 8.75 -8.96 19.08
C VAL A 442 8.65 -9.41 20.53
N LEU A 443 9.81 -9.57 21.19
CA LEU A 443 9.93 -9.72 22.65
C LEU A 443 10.24 -8.36 23.25
N VAL A 444 9.43 -7.92 24.20
CA VAL A 444 9.53 -6.60 24.85
C VAL A 444 8.76 -6.59 26.16
N ASP A 445 9.26 -5.91 27.18
CA ASP A 445 8.54 -5.66 28.43
C ASP A 445 7.45 -4.59 28.18
N MET A 446 6.20 -5.02 28.05
CA MET A 446 5.09 -4.16 27.61
C MET A 446 4.28 -3.58 28.80
N ASP A 447 4.31 -4.23 29.94
CA ASP A 447 3.60 -3.81 31.15
C ASP A 447 4.56 -3.28 32.24
N GLU A 448 5.88 -3.17 31.93
CA GLU A 448 6.92 -2.64 32.81
C GLU A 448 7.09 -3.44 34.12
N ASP A 449 6.79 -4.75 34.09
CA ASP A 449 6.96 -5.62 35.25
C ASP A 449 8.36 -6.24 35.33
N GLY A 450 9.20 -6.04 34.31
CA GLY A 450 10.57 -6.49 34.20
C GLY A 450 10.72 -7.83 33.49
N ASP A 451 9.63 -8.50 33.16
CA ASP A 451 9.60 -9.74 32.37
C ASP A 451 9.38 -9.45 30.88
N THR A 452 10.00 -10.24 29.99
CA THR A 452 9.88 -10.01 28.55
C THR A 452 8.61 -10.63 27.99
N ASP A 453 7.66 -9.81 27.53
CA ASP A 453 6.40 -10.20 26.89
C ASP A 453 6.57 -10.54 25.43
N LEU A 454 5.54 -11.17 24.84
CA LEU A 454 5.49 -11.50 23.41
C LEU A 454 4.36 -10.75 22.71
N LEU A 455 4.72 -9.88 21.75
CA LEU A 455 3.80 -9.21 20.83
C LEU A 455 3.86 -9.89 19.46
N VAL A 456 2.70 -10.24 18.85
CA VAL A 456 2.64 -10.88 17.52
C VAL A 456 1.68 -10.16 16.59
N SER A 457 2.08 -9.88 15.35
CA SER A 457 1.18 -9.47 14.28
C SER A 457 0.66 -10.69 13.51
N ARG A 458 -0.55 -10.55 12.94
CA ARG A 458 -1.22 -11.66 12.26
C ARG A 458 -1.81 -11.24 10.92
N ASP A 459 -1.59 -12.07 9.92
CA ASP A 459 -2.42 -12.04 8.72
C ASP A 459 -3.81 -12.60 9.07
N LEU A 460 -4.89 -11.98 8.60
CA LEU A 460 -6.27 -12.41 8.87
C LEU A 460 -6.61 -12.49 10.38
N GLY A 461 -6.13 -11.56 11.18
CA GLY A 461 -6.35 -11.57 12.63
C GLY A 461 -6.10 -10.22 13.30
N ALA A 462 -6.33 -10.18 14.60
CA ALA A 462 -5.92 -9.08 15.45
C ALA A 462 -4.48 -9.29 15.93
N ILE A 463 -3.79 -8.22 16.31
CA ILE A 463 -2.48 -8.29 16.95
C ILE A 463 -2.65 -8.97 18.32
N GLY A 464 -1.75 -9.87 18.68
CA GLY A 464 -1.76 -10.59 19.92
C GLY A 464 -0.71 -10.09 20.90
N LEU A 465 -1.09 -9.93 22.17
CA LEU A 465 -0.21 -9.61 23.26
C LEU A 465 -0.28 -10.71 24.32
N TYR A 466 0.87 -11.24 24.68
CA TYR A 466 1.02 -12.33 25.66
C TYR A 466 1.97 -11.88 26.76
N HIS A 467 1.44 -11.63 27.94
CA HIS A 467 2.25 -11.29 29.10
C HIS A 467 3.01 -12.52 29.63
N ASN A 468 4.28 -12.34 29.88
CA ASN A 468 5.12 -13.28 30.59
C ASN A 468 4.77 -13.27 32.10
N ARG A 469 4.72 -14.43 32.73
CA ARG A 469 4.48 -14.59 34.16
C ARG A 469 5.60 -15.38 34.86
N GLY A 470 6.79 -15.39 34.24
CA GLY A 470 7.97 -16.06 34.74
C GLY A 470 7.99 -17.58 34.54
N ASP A 471 6.84 -18.20 34.30
CA ASP A 471 6.70 -19.64 34.05
C ASP A 471 5.85 -19.98 32.81
N ARG A 472 5.18 -18.99 32.22
CA ARG A 472 4.28 -19.14 31.06
C ARG A 472 3.89 -17.79 30.47
N PHE A 473 3.34 -17.83 29.26
CA PHE A 473 2.67 -16.69 28.65
C PHE A 473 1.16 -16.71 28.90
N VAL A 474 0.56 -15.53 29.06
CA VAL A 474 -0.90 -15.36 29.21
C VAL A 474 -1.40 -14.40 28.14
N ASP A 475 -2.36 -14.83 27.31
CA ASP A 475 -2.99 -13.95 26.31
C ASP A 475 -3.83 -12.87 26.99
N VAL A 476 -3.42 -11.62 26.81
CA VAL A 476 -4.08 -10.41 27.34
C VAL A 476 -4.63 -9.51 26.24
N SER A 477 -4.64 -9.99 25.00
CA SER A 477 -5.05 -9.22 23.82
C SER A 477 -6.43 -8.59 23.95
N GLU A 478 -7.40 -9.32 24.53
CA GLU A 478 -8.76 -8.83 24.77
C GLU A 478 -8.79 -7.73 25.83
N ALA A 479 -8.07 -7.92 26.92
CA ALA A 479 -8.02 -6.95 28.02
C ALA A 479 -7.43 -5.61 27.57
N PHE A 480 -6.47 -5.63 26.65
CA PHE A 480 -5.84 -4.45 26.07
C PHE A 480 -6.58 -3.87 24.85
N GLY A 481 -7.76 -4.40 24.51
CA GLY A 481 -8.62 -3.90 23.42
C GLY A 481 -8.13 -4.23 22.00
N MET A 482 -7.17 -5.16 21.87
CA MET A 482 -6.54 -5.46 20.58
C MET A 482 -7.47 -6.21 19.60
N LEU A 483 -8.42 -6.98 20.13
CA LEU A 483 -9.32 -7.82 19.31
C LEU A 483 -10.29 -7.02 18.43
N GLU A 484 -10.41 -5.72 18.66
CA GLU A 484 -11.25 -4.83 17.85
C GLU A 484 -10.68 -4.60 16.44
N PHE A 485 -9.35 -4.78 16.24
CA PHE A 485 -8.65 -4.41 15.02
C PHE A 485 -8.18 -5.66 14.25
N VAL A 486 -9.07 -6.21 13.43
CA VAL A 486 -8.80 -7.39 12.61
C VAL A 486 -8.36 -6.98 11.22
N GLY A 487 -7.12 -7.29 10.87
CA GLY A 487 -6.49 -6.83 9.64
C GLY A 487 -5.59 -7.87 8.97
N LEU A 488 -4.76 -7.35 8.06
CA LEU A 488 -3.69 -8.08 7.38
C LEU A 488 -2.35 -7.52 7.89
N TRP A 489 -2.15 -7.63 9.21
CA TRP A 489 -0.98 -7.07 9.90
C TRP A 489 0.30 -7.75 9.45
N GLN A 490 1.37 -6.97 9.29
CA GLN A 490 2.68 -7.42 8.81
C GLN A 490 3.77 -7.08 9.84
N GLY A 491 4.73 -6.20 9.50
CA GLY A 491 5.84 -5.84 10.38
C GLY A 491 5.40 -5.14 11.67
N LEU A 492 6.18 -5.35 12.72
CA LEU A 492 6.06 -4.69 14.03
C LEU A 492 7.34 -3.93 14.34
N ALA A 493 7.20 -2.79 15.01
CA ALA A 493 8.29 -2.06 15.64
C ALA A 493 7.82 -1.47 16.98
N VAL A 494 8.70 -1.37 17.94
CA VAL A 494 8.41 -0.83 19.29
C VAL A 494 9.20 0.43 19.54
N GLY A 495 8.69 1.33 20.35
CA GLY A 495 9.31 2.60 20.74
C GLY A 495 8.43 3.38 21.71
N ASP A 496 8.88 4.52 22.16
CA ASP A 496 8.10 5.48 22.98
C ASP A 496 7.72 6.67 22.09
N PHE A 497 6.62 6.53 21.34
CA PHE A 497 6.24 7.47 20.27
C PHE A 497 5.58 8.76 20.78
N ASP A 498 5.15 8.80 22.04
CA ASP A 498 4.58 10.01 22.63
C ASP A 498 5.35 10.54 23.85
N ASN A 499 6.54 9.99 24.12
CA ASN A 499 7.46 10.38 25.16
C ASN A 499 6.83 10.33 26.57
N ASP A 500 5.93 9.35 26.80
CA ASP A 500 5.31 9.17 28.11
C ASP A 500 6.05 8.13 28.99
N GLY A 501 7.11 7.54 28.46
CA GLY A 501 8.00 6.58 29.12
C GLY A 501 7.54 5.14 29.02
N ARG A 502 6.37 4.85 28.42
CA ARG A 502 5.87 3.50 28.18
C ARG A 502 6.18 3.03 26.76
N VAL A 503 6.34 1.72 26.63
CA VAL A 503 6.57 1.13 25.32
C VAL A 503 5.28 1.11 24.51
N ASP A 504 5.31 1.78 23.37
CA ASP A 504 4.31 1.78 22.31
C ASP A 504 4.72 0.80 21.21
N PHE A 505 3.86 0.59 20.22
CA PHE A 505 4.27 -0.14 19.01
C PHE A 505 3.62 0.41 17.74
N ALA A 506 4.32 0.22 16.61
CA ALA A 506 3.81 0.46 15.27
C ALA A 506 3.57 -0.88 14.57
N ALA A 507 2.49 -0.98 13.81
CA ALA A 507 2.13 -2.18 13.05
C ALA A 507 1.81 -1.85 11.59
N GLY A 508 2.52 -2.51 10.68
CA GLY A 508 2.28 -2.44 9.25
C GLY A 508 1.03 -3.22 8.84
N ASN A 509 0.29 -2.71 7.86
CA ASN A 509 -0.90 -3.35 7.34
C ASN A 509 -0.96 -3.20 5.81
N LEU A 510 -2.03 -3.69 5.18
CA LEU A 510 -2.23 -3.60 3.72
C LEU A 510 -2.30 -2.16 3.20
N GLY A 511 -2.66 -1.21 4.06
CA GLY A 511 -2.97 0.16 3.65
C GLY A 511 -4.35 0.26 3.01
N ARG A 512 -4.76 1.49 2.72
CA ARG A 512 -6.09 1.78 2.17
C ARG A 512 -6.11 1.92 0.64
N ASN A 513 -4.98 1.77 -0.03
CA ASN A 513 -4.89 1.80 -1.49
C ASN A 513 -4.83 0.38 -2.06
N SER A 514 -5.88 -0.39 -1.80
CA SER A 514 -6.00 -1.78 -2.22
C SER A 514 -7.42 -2.10 -2.72
N PRO A 515 -7.61 -3.16 -3.51
CA PRO A 515 -8.95 -3.60 -3.93
C PRO A 515 -9.91 -3.87 -2.77
N MET A 516 -9.40 -4.12 -1.56
CA MET A 516 -10.21 -4.33 -0.34
C MET A 516 -11.05 -3.10 0.04
N GLU A 517 -10.60 -1.89 -0.33
CA GLU A 517 -11.36 -0.64 -0.12
C GLU A 517 -12.70 -0.59 -0.88
N LEU A 518 -12.87 -1.42 -1.91
CA LEU A 518 -14.15 -1.53 -2.61
C LEU A 518 -15.24 -2.20 -1.75
N TYR A 519 -14.87 -2.81 -0.62
CA TYR A 519 -15.76 -3.61 0.23
C TYR A 519 -15.66 -3.23 1.72
N PRO A 520 -15.83 -1.94 2.09
CA PRO A 520 -15.47 -1.44 3.43
C PRO A 520 -16.25 -2.09 4.58
N ASP A 521 -17.49 -2.53 4.34
CA ASP A 521 -18.38 -2.97 5.42
C ASP A 521 -18.68 -4.48 5.44
N GLY A 522 -18.19 -5.24 4.49
CA GLY A 522 -18.65 -6.59 4.28
C GLY A 522 -17.60 -7.65 3.99
N LEU A 523 -16.32 -7.30 3.95
CA LEU A 523 -15.29 -8.26 3.57
C LEU A 523 -15.02 -9.29 4.68
N VAL A 524 -15.17 -10.55 4.33
CA VAL A 524 -14.93 -11.69 5.20
C VAL A 524 -13.98 -12.66 4.52
N HIS A 525 -12.96 -13.10 5.22
CA HIS A 525 -12.16 -14.24 4.81
C HIS A 525 -12.82 -15.55 5.26
N LEU A 526 -12.95 -16.50 4.36
CA LEU A 526 -13.43 -17.86 4.59
C LEU A 526 -12.25 -18.82 4.41
N GLY A 527 -11.87 -19.50 5.48
CA GLY A 527 -10.69 -20.35 5.48
C GLY A 527 -10.89 -21.71 6.14
N ARG A 528 -10.26 -22.73 5.58
CA ARG A 528 -10.15 -24.07 6.13
C ARG A 528 -8.80 -24.67 5.78
N GLY A 529 -8.06 -25.11 6.79
CA GLY A 529 -6.78 -25.79 6.62
C GLY A 529 -6.92 -27.30 6.41
N GLY A 530 -5.80 -28.01 6.28
CA GLY A 530 -5.72 -29.44 6.14
C GLY A 530 -5.90 -29.97 4.70
N LYS A 531 -6.37 -31.20 4.53
CA LYS A 531 -6.47 -31.86 3.22
C LYS A 531 -7.46 -31.20 2.24
N SER A 532 -8.51 -30.56 2.76
CA SER A 532 -9.54 -29.85 1.96
C SER A 532 -9.36 -28.34 2.15
N ARG A 533 -8.16 -27.84 1.85
CA ARG A 533 -7.81 -26.43 2.04
C ARG A 533 -8.69 -25.49 1.22
N LEU A 534 -9.11 -24.41 1.84
CA LEU A 534 -9.83 -23.32 1.18
C LEU A 534 -9.38 -21.99 1.81
N SER A 535 -9.13 -21.00 0.98
CA SER A 535 -8.85 -19.63 1.40
C SER A 535 -9.41 -18.70 0.32
N LEU A 536 -10.43 -17.93 0.67
CA LEU A 536 -11.07 -17.00 -0.25
C LEU A 536 -11.66 -15.81 0.50
N TYR A 537 -11.94 -14.74 -0.23
CA TYR A 537 -12.65 -13.58 0.26
C TYR A 537 -14.11 -13.59 -0.22
N ALA A 538 -14.98 -13.06 0.59
CA ALA A 538 -16.41 -12.96 0.31
C ALA A 538 -16.98 -11.63 0.83
N ILE A 539 -18.03 -11.14 0.19
CA ILE A 539 -18.82 -10.00 0.69
C ILE A 539 -19.98 -10.55 1.51
N LYS A 540 -20.07 -10.15 2.79
CA LYS A 540 -21.19 -10.55 3.64
C LYS A 540 -22.33 -9.54 3.55
N ARG A 541 -23.50 -9.98 3.08
CA ARG A 541 -24.76 -9.20 3.09
C ARG A 541 -25.83 -9.95 3.89
N GLY A 542 -26.08 -9.51 5.13
CA GLY A 542 -26.95 -10.23 6.05
C GLY A 542 -26.42 -11.63 6.37
N SER A 543 -27.17 -12.69 6.04
CA SER A 543 -26.76 -14.09 6.18
C SER A 543 -26.04 -14.67 4.96
N VAL A 544 -26.01 -13.94 3.82
CA VAL A 544 -25.49 -14.41 2.54
C VAL A 544 -24.02 -14.00 2.40
N HIS A 545 -23.20 -14.90 1.79
CA HIS A 545 -21.81 -14.63 1.42
C HIS A 545 -21.69 -14.66 -0.09
N LEU A 546 -21.45 -13.50 -0.69
CA LEU A 546 -21.31 -13.32 -2.14
C LEU A 546 -19.83 -13.47 -2.57
N PRO A 547 -19.56 -14.02 -3.77
CA PRO A 547 -18.20 -14.14 -4.28
C PRO A 547 -17.58 -12.76 -4.56
N VAL A 548 -16.28 -12.62 -4.30
CA VAL A 548 -15.47 -11.48 -4.69
C VAL A 548 -14.77 -11.76 -6.04
N ASP A 549 -14.45 -13.03 -6.28
CA ASP A 549 -13.68 -13.48 -7.43
C ASP A 549 -14.57 -14.01 -8.56
N ASP A 550 -14.01 -14.12 -9.76
CA ASP A 550 -14.69 -14.61 -10.95
C ASP A 550 -15.09 -16.09 -10.87
N MET A 551 -16.18 -16.45 -11.53
CA MET A 551 -16.69 -17.81 -11.60
C MET A 551 -15.66 -18.82 -12.12
N ASP A 552 -14.82 -18.42 -13.06
CA ASP A 552 -13.78 -19.30 -13.64
C ASP A 552 -12.71 -19.69 -12.62
N LEU A 553 -12.39 -18.83 -11.67
CA LEU A 553 -11.49 -19.16 -10.57
C LEU A 553 -12.13 -20.19 -9.61
N TYR A 554 -13.41 -20.04 -9.32
CA TYR A 554 -14.16 -20.99 -8.51
C TYR A 554 -14.28 -22.36 -9.20
N ALA A 555 -14.37 -22.41 -10.52
CA ALA A 555 -14.43 -23.67 -11.26
C ALA A 555 -13.20 -24.58 -11.07
N ASN A 556 -12.10 -24.03 -10.54
CA ASN A 556 -10.90 -24.81 -10.22
C ASN A 556 -10.88 -25.37 -8.77
N VAL A 557 -11.80 -24.91 -7.91
CA VAL A 557 -11.83 -25.26 -6.49
C VAL A 557 -13.11 -25.90 -6.02
N VAL A 558 -14.17 -25.86 -6.83
CA VAL A 558 -15.47 -26.49 -6.54
C VAL A 558 -15.91 -27.37 -7.68
N ASP A 559 -16.87 -28.29 -7.43
CA ASP A 559 -17.50 -29.06 -8.49
C ASP A 559 -18.24 -28.12 -9.45
N ARG A 560 -17.87 -28.17 -10.75
CA ARG A 560 -18.47 -27.33 -11.79
C ARG A 560 -19.99 -27.48 -11.90
N ALA A 561 -20.53 -28.63 -11.54
CA ALA A 561 -21.97 -28.86 -11.52
C ALA A 561 -22.75 -28.00 -10.51
N ARG A 562 -22.05 -27.40 -9.55
CA ARG A 562 -22.62 -26.48 -8.55
C ARG A 562 -22.59 -25.03 -8.99
N LEU A 563 -21.82 -24.71 -10.02
CA LEU A 563 -21.76 -23.36 -10.56
C LEU A 563 -22.96 -23.13 -11.49
N PRO A 564 -23.52 -21.91 -11.50
CA PRO A 564 -24.60 -21.58 -12.42
C PRO A 564 -24.11 -21.59 -13.87
N ALA A 565 -25.05 -21.70 -14.82
CA ALA A 565 -24.73 -21.70 -16.23
C ALA A 565 -24.28 -20.32 -16.76
N MET A 566 -24.65 -19.24 -16.06
CA MET A 566 -24.40 -17.86 -16.45
C MET A 566 -23.61 -17.10 -15.38
N TYR A 567 -22.65 -16.29 -15.80
CA TYR A 567 -21.81 -15.45 -14.93
C TYR A 567 -22.63 -14.47 -14.07
N ARG A 568 -23.68 -13.88 -14.66
CA ARG A 568 -24.57 -12.97 -13.96
C ARG A 568 -25.29 -13.64 -12.78
N GLN A 569 -25.60 -14.91 -12.89
CA GLN A 569 -26.21 -15.67 -11.77
C GLN A 569 -25.18 -15.97 -10.69
N PHE A 570 -23.89 -16.04 -11.05
CA PHE A 570 -22.83 -16.31 -10.08
C PHE A 570 -22.56 -15.11 -9.18
N SER A 571 -22.61 -13.87 -9.70
CA SER A 571 -22.36 -12.65 -8.91
C SER A 571 -23.30 -12.48 -7.70
N ASP A 572 -24.51 -13.05 -7.78
CA ASP A 572 -25.56 -12.96 -6.74
C ASP A 572 -25.73 -14.27 -5.96
N ILE A 573 -24.86 -15.26 -6.20
CA ILE A 573 -25.03 -16.57 -5.56
C ILE A 573 -24.51 -16.57 -4.13
N ASP A 574 -25.23 -17.20 -3.22
CA ASP A 574 -24.68 -17.51 -1.91
C ASP A 574 -23.64 -18.62 -2.00
N LEU A 575 -22.42 -18.34 -1.58
CA LEU A 575 -21.32 -19.30 -1.58
C LEU A 575 -21.62 -20.59 -0.80
N ALA A 576 -22.53 -20.52 0.17
CA ALA A 576 -23.01 -21.71 0.89
C ALA A 576 -23.66 -22.75 -0.04
N LYS A 577 -24.15 -22.34 -1.23
CA LYS A 577 -24.75 -23.23 -2.25
C LYS A 577 -23.71 -23.82 -3.20
N VAL A 578 -22.55 -23.19 -3.29
CA VAL A 578 -21.50 -23.53 -4.26
C VAL A 578 -20.39 -24.37 -3.63
N LEU A 579 -19.97 -24.03 -2.42
CA LEU A 579 -18.90 -24.73 -1.72
C LEU A 579 -19.35 -26.11 -1.24
N ASP A 580 -18.45 -27.11 -1.30
CA ASP A 580 -18.74 -28.50 -0.90
C ASP A 580 -19.13 -28.63 0.57
N SER A 581 -18.53 -27.81 1.41
CA SER A 581 -18.84 -27.72 2.82
C SER A 581 -18.61 -26.28 3.27
N PHE A 582 -19.69 -25.59 3.58
CA PHE A 582 -19.64 -24.26 4.18
C PHE A 582 -19.54 -24.34 5.71
N ASP A 583 -19.97 -25.44 6.29
CA ASP A 583 -19.82 -25.69 7.70
C ASP A 583 -18.36 -26.01 8.06
N GLY A 584 -17.92 -25.50 9.20
CA GLY A 584 -16.54 -25.64 9.66
C GLY A 584 -15.52 -24.69 9.00
N LEU A 585 -15.97 -23.77 8.11
CA LEU A 585 -15.12 -22.69 7.65
C LEU A 585 -14.92 -21.65 8.77
N ARG A 586 -13.66 -21.32 9.05
CA ARG A 586 -13.32 -20.16 9.87
C ARG A 586 -13.70 -18.89 9.11
N ARG A 587 -14.44 -18.01 9.76
CA ARG A 587 -14.93 -16.75 9.20
C ARG A 587 -14.24 -15.61 9.93
N THR A 588 -13.43 -14.84 9.23
CA THR A 588 -12.71 -13.69 9.80
C THR A 588 -13.19 -12.43 9.09
N ARG A 589 -13.91 -11.57 9.81
CA ARG A 589 -14.30 -10.25 9.28
C ARG A 589 -13.09 -9.32 9.39
N LEU A 590 -12.70 -8.75 8.26
CA LEU A 590 -11.64 -7.73 8.20
C LEU A 590 -12.27 -6.35 8.37
N ASN A 591 -11.74 -5.55 9.26
CA ASN A 591 -12.24 -4.20 9.58
C ASN A 591 -11.15 -3.15 9.75
N CYS A 592 -9.88 -3.54 9.61
CA CYS A 592 -8.75 -2.63 9.75
C CYS A 592 -7.69 -2.92 8.67
N PHE A 593 -7.44 -1.95 7.79
CA PHE A 593 -6.40 -2.04 6.75
C PHE A 593 -5.29 -1.01 6.95
N GLU A 594 -5.46 -0.04 7.84
CA GLU A 594 -4.54 1.06 8.04
C GLU A 594 -3.29 0.64 8.81
N THR A 595 -2.11 0.98 8.29
CA THR A 595 -0.86 0.99 9.05
C THR A 595 -0.98 1.99 10.20
N SER A 596 -0.69 1.57 11.41
CA SER A 596 -1.07 2.30 12.63
C SER A 596 0.01 2.24 13.70
N VAL A 597 0.00 3.21 14.60
CA VAL A 597 0.65 3.13 15.90
C VAL A 597 -0.38 2.83 16.99
N PHE A 598 0.07 2.19 18.03
CA PHE A 598 -0.70 1.81 19.19
C PHE A 598 0.01 2.34 20.44
N LEU A 599 -0.58 3.37 21.03
CA LEU A 599 -0.02 4.06 22.18
C LEU A 599 -0.49 3.38 23.46
N ASN A 600 0.46 3.00 24.33
CA ASN A 600 0.21 2.31 25.58
C ASN A 600 -0.37 3.26 26.62
N ARG A 601 -1.57 2.99 27.11
CA ARG A 601 -2.27 3.80 28.12
C ARG A 601 -2.33 3.12 29.51
N GLY A 602 -1.39 2.23 29.78
CA GLY A 602 -1.33 1.52 31.07
C GLY A 602 -2.51 0.57 31.26
N GLY A 603 -2.71 -0.40 30.36
CA GLY A 603 -3.75 -1.42 30.42
C GLY A 603 -4.68 -1.48 29.21
N LYS A 604 -4.51 -0.59 28.25
CA LYS A 604 -5.13 -0.64 26.92
C LYS A 604 -4.29 0.14 25.92
N PHE A 605 -4.46 -0.15 24.64
CA PHE A 605 -3.85 0.60 23.56
C PHE A 605 -4.81 1.57 22.90
N GLU A 606 -4.33 2.79 22.65
CA GLU A 606 -4.98 3.77 21.79
C GLU A 606 -4.43 3.64 20.38
N ARG A 607 -5.22 3.11 19.43
CA ARG A 607 -4.80 3.02 18.04
C ARG A 607 -4.91 4.37 17.33
N ARG A 608 -3.86 4.79 16.65
CA ARG A 608 -3.86 5.92 15.72
C ARG A 608 -3.36 5.47 14.36
N ALA A 609 -4.13 5.72 13.31
CA ALA A 609 -3.68 5.50 11.94
C ALA A 609 -2.51 6.44 11.63
N LEU A 610 -1.47 5.93 10.99
CA LEU A 610 -0.39 6.75 10.44
C LEU A 610 -0.94 7.70 9.37
N PRO A 611 -0.25 8.80 9.03
CA PRO A 611 -0.68 9.77 8.03
C PRO A 611 -1.12 9.13 6.72
N TYR A 612 -2.05 9.77 6.02
CA TYR A 612 -2.66 9.21 4.81
C TYR A 612 -1.65 8.78 3.72
N PRO A 613 -0.47 9.42 3.51
CA PRO A 613 0.49 8.92 2.54
C PRO A 613 1.07 7.54 2.89
N ALA A 614 1.17 7.20 4.19
CA ALA A 614 1.60 5.88 4.65
C ALA A 614 0.60 4.77 4.28
N GLN A 615 -0.64 5.13 3.94
CA GLN A 615 -1.72 4.21 3.56
C GLN A 615 -1.76 3.90 2.05
N PHE A 616 -0.88 4.49 1.24
CA PHE A 616 -0.89 4.31 -0.21
C PHE A 616 -0.29 2.99 -0.67
N SER A 617 0.44 2.30 0.19
CA SER A 617 1.04 1.01 -0.12
C SER A 617 1.11 0.12 1.11
N PRO A 618 1.06 -1.22 0.94
CA PRO A 618 1.27 -2.15 2.04
C PRO A 618 2.60 -1.90 2.74
N THR A 619 2.59 -1.91 4.07
CA THR A 619 3.77 -1.78 4.91
C THR A 619 4.15 -3.13 5.47
N SER A 620 5.25 -3.69 4.98
CA SER A 620 5.75 -5.02 5.35
C SER A 620 6.79 -4.99 6.46
N GLY A 621 7.58 -3.90 6.57
CA GLY A 621 8.57 -3.69 7.62
C GLY A 621 8.50 -2.28 8.15
N ILE A 622 8.81 -2.12 9.43
CA ILE A 622 8.91 -0.83 10.11
C ILE A 622 10.22 -0.83 10.90
N ASN A 623 10.98 0.25 10.78
CA ASN A 623 12.18 0.49 11.58
C ASN A 623 12.03 1.81 12.34
N VAL A 624 12.54 1.85 13.55
CA VAL A 624 12.53 3.02 14.43
C VAL A 624 13.95 3.57 14.55
N ALA A 625 14.12 4.86 14.36
CA ALA A 625 15.35 5.60 14.65
C ALA A 625 15.04 7.10 14.69
N ASP A 626 15.94 7.90 15.23
CA ASP A 626 15.92 9.36 15.13
C ASP A 626 16.66 9.75 13.83
N PHE A 627 15.91 9.99 12.73
CA PHE A 627 16.48 10.26 11.41
C PHE A 627 16.88 11.71 11.18
N ASP A 628 16.33 12.65 11.94
CA ASP A 628 16.65 14.08 11.82
C ASP A 628 17.46 14.62 13.01
N ASN A 629 17.79 13.77 13.97
CA ASN A 629 18.54 14.05 15.20
C ASN A 629 17.87 15.12 16.07
N ASP A 630 16.56 15.04 16.21
CA ASP A 630 15.78 15.93 17.08
C ASP A 630 15.48 15.33 18.47
N GLY A 631 15.88 14.08 18.69
CA GLY A 631 15.75 13.34 19.94
C GLY A 631 14.40 12.63 20.09
N ARG A 632 13.60 12.56 19.03
CA ARG A 632 12.33 11.82 18.96
C ARG A 632 12.46 10.61 18.03
N GLU A 633 11.66 9.61 18.28
CA GLU A 633 11.65 8.42 17.45
C GLU A 633 10.82 8.62 16.19
N ASP A 634 11.45 8.33 15.04
CA ASP A 634 10.87 8.38 13.71
C ASP A 634 10.64 6.97 13.18
N LEU A 635 9.89 6.85 12.09
CA LEU A 635 9.62 5.57 11.43
C LEU A 635 10.13 5.56 9.98
N LEU A 636 10.82 4.48 9.61
CA LEU A 636 11.05 4.09 8.22
C LEU A 636 10.08 2.96 7.87
N LEU A 637 9.26 3.18 6.85
CA LEU A 637 8.33 2.17 6.32
C LEU A 637 8.93 1.49 5.09
N SER A 638 9.11 0.17 5.16
CA SER A 638 9.38 -0.70 4.01
C SER A 638 8.07 -1.12 3.37
N GLN A 639 7.84 -0.69 2.14
CA GLN A 639 6.53 -0.75 1.50
C GLN A 639 6.56 -1.44 0.12
N ASN A 640 5.40 -1.55 -0.47
CA ASN A 640 5.05 -2.19 -1.74
C ASN A 640 4.83 -3.71 -1.65
N LEU A 641 3.98 -4.22 -2.54
CA LEU A 641 3.63 -5.63 -2.60
C LEU A 641 3.41 -6.06 -4.06
N TYR A 642 4.32 -6.90 -4.58
CA TYR A 642 4.29 -7.41 -5.97
C TYR A 642 3.78 -8.86 -6.06
N SER A 643 3.64 -9.51 -4.92
CA SER A 643 3.30 -10.93 -4.83
C SER A 643 1.80 -11.23 -4.88
N LEU A 644 0.98 -10.25 -5.28
CA LEU A 644 -0.46 -10.42 -5.46
C LEU A 644 -0.79 -11.33 -6.65
N ARG A 645 -2.02 -11.85 -6.65
CA ARG A 645 -2.58 -12.53 -7.81
C ARG A 645 -2.61 -11.56 -9.01
N PRO A 646 -2.33 -12.02 -10.24
CA PRO A 646 -2.12 -11.14 -11.39
C PRO A 646 -3.30 -10.21 -11.73
N ASP A 647 -4.52 -10.62 -11.48
CA ASP A 647 -5.74 -9.84 -11.71
C ASP A 647 -5.94 -8.69 -10.70
N TRP A 648 -5.30 -8.77 -9.55
CA TRP A 648 -5.32 -7.71 -8.53
C TRP A 648 -4.21 -6.67 -8.71
N GLY A 649 -3.22 -6.95 -9.55
CA GLY A 649 -2.13 -6.05 -9.89
C GLY A 649 -1.03 -5.97 -8.86
N ARG A 650 -0.40 -4.82 -8.78
CA ARG A 650 0.64 -4.48 -7.79
C ARG A 650 0.12 -3.37 -6.90
N LEU A 651 0.52 -3.40 -5.64
CA LEU A 651 0.32 -2.29 -4.71
C LEU A 651 1.70 -1.67 -4.49
N ASP A 652 2.07 -0.70 -5.33
CA ASP A 652 3.42 -0.16 -5.46
C ASP A 652 3.48 1.38 -5.44
N SER A 653 2.63 1.97 -4.64
CA SER A 653 2.47 3.43 -4.56
C SER A 653 3.36 4.07 -3.49
N SER A 654 4.60 3.58 -3.33
CA SER A 654 5.59 4.13 -2.42
C SER A 654 7.03 4.02 -2.94
N ALA A 655 7.88 4.91 -2.46
CA ALA A 655 9.34 4.90 -2.68
C ALA A 655 10.12 4.58 -1.38
N GLY A 656 9.47 3.95 -0.40
CA GLY A 656 9.92 3.96 0.98
C GLY A 656 9.58 5.31 1.64
N MET A 657 9.20 5.30 2.90
CA MET A 657 8.71 6.51 3.57
C MET A 657 9.35 6.71 4.93
N ILE A 658 9.87 7.92 5.16
CA ILE A 658 10.24 8.41 6.48
C ILE A 658 9.05 9.19 7.05
N LEU A 659 8.74 8.94 8.31
CA LEU A 659 7.73 9.64 9.09
C LEU A 659 8.43 10.21 10.32
N LEU A 660 8.46 11.54 10.46
CA LEU A 660 9.07 12.21 11.61
C LEU A 660 8.10 12.25 12.79
N GLY A 661 8.56 11.76 13.93
CA GLY A 661 7.81 11.73 15.16
C GLY A 661 7.63 13.13 15.75
N GLN A 662 6.42 13.44 16.23
CA GLN A 662 6.12 14.73 16.83
C GLN A 662 6.20 14.69 18.39
N GLY A 663 6.53 13.50 18.96
CA GLY A 663 6.65 13.28 20.40
C GLY A 663 5.31 13.27 21.14
N ASP A 664 4.20 13.11 20.41
CA ASP A 664 2.84 13.01 20.96
C ASP A 664 2.04 11.87 20.28
N GLY A 665 2.74 10.90 19.68
CA GLY A 665 2.17 9.80 18.94
C GLY A 665 1.64 10.19 17.55
N ARG A 666 1.89 11.40 17.07
CA ARG A 666 1.65 11.85 15.69
C ARG A 666 2.95 11.83 14.90
N PHE A 667 2.79 11.66 13.58
CA PHE A 667 3.90 11.58 12.66
C PHE A 667 3.68 12.47 11.44
N GLU A 668 4.77 13.02 10.89
CA GLU A 668 4.74 13.85 9.69
C GLU A 668 5.52 13.18 8.55
N PRO A 669 4.89 12.96 7.37
CA PRO A 669 5.54 12.27 6.26
C PRO A 669 6.56 13.19 5.56
N VAL A 670 7.77 12.68 5.37
CA VAL A 670 8.82 13.36 4.57
C VAL A 670 8.62 13.04 3.10
N ARG A 671 8.54 14.08 2.26
CA ARG A 671 8.44 13.90 0.80
C ARG A 671 9.69 13.22 0.24
N ALA A 672 9.53 12.33 -0.73
CA ALA A 672 10.64 11.58 -1.35
C ALA A 672 11.77 12.47 -1.88
N GLY A 673 11.46 13.65 -2.44
CA GLY A 673 12.47 14.62 -2.89
C GLY A 673 13.28 15.25 -1.75
N VAL A 674 12.79 15.22 -0.52
CA VAL A 674 13.46 15.72 0.69
C VAL A 674 14.17 14.57 1.41
N SER A 675 13.55 13.41 1.54
CA SER A 675 14.21 12.23 2.13
C SER A 675 15.37 11.72 1.27
N GLY A 676 15.24 11.78 -0.06
CA GLY A 676 16.21 11.21 -1.00
C GLY A 676 16.04 9.70 -1.18
N LEU A 677 15.03 9.06 -0.57
CA LEU A 677 14.75 7.64 -0.74
C LEU A 677 14.08 7.38 -2.10
N ALA A 678 14.47 6.27 -2.74
CA ALA A 678 13.91 5.78 -3.99
C ALA A 678 13.77 4.25 -3.99
N ILE A 679 13.19 3.69 -2.93
CA ILE A 679 12.96 2.26 -2.75
C ILE A 679 11.66 1.88 -3.46
N LEU A 680 11.71 1.73 -4.78
CA LEU A 680 10.54 1.55 -5.65
C LEU A 680 10.07 0.09 -5.76
N GLY A 681 10.88 -0.87 -5.33
CA GLY A 681 10.56 -2.29 -5.39
C GLY A 681 9.71 -2.78 -4.21
N ASP A 682 9.34 -4.07 -4.24
CA ASP A 682 8.70 -4.78 -3.12
C ASP A 682 9.70 -4.92 -1.97
N SER A 683 9.76 -3.89 -1.10
CA SER A 683 10.67 -3.86 0.05
C SER A 683 9.96 -4.43 1.27
N ARG A 684 10.51 -5.50 1.81
CA ARG A 684 9.94 -6.21 2.96
C ARG A 684 10.63 -5.87 4.25
N ASN A 685 11.90 -5.47 4.18
CA ASN A 685 12.73 -5.19 5.34
C ASN A 685 13.85 -4.22 5.01
N ALA A 686 14.29 -3.48 6.02
CA ALA A 686 15.47 -2.64 5.99
C ALA A 686 16.28 -2.83 7.28
N LEU A 687 17.58 -2.57 7.19
CA LEU A 687 18.46 -2.40 8.35
C LEU A 687 18.74 -0.91 8.50
N VAL A 688 18.66 -0.43 9.71
CA VAL A 688 18.86 0.98 10.08
C VAL A 688 19.99 1.03 11.10
N VAL A 689 21.16 1.49 10.67
CA VAL A 689 22.39 1.46 11.49
C VAL A 689 23.45 2.40 10.91
N ASP A 690 24.23 3.04 11.76
CA ASP A 690 25.43 3.79 11.36
C ASP A 690 26.58 2.82 11.05
N PHE A 691 26.68 2.36 9.79
CA PHE A 691 27.71 1.39 9.39
C PHE A 691 29.02 2.04 8.93
N ASN A 692 28.96 3.32 8.55
CA ASN A 692 30.16 4.09 8.16
C ASN A 692 30.81 4.82 9.34
N ARG A 693 30.15 4.86 10.51
CA ARG A 693 30.58 5.49 11.75
C ARG A 693 30.73 6.99 11.68
N ASP A 694 29.89 7.65 10.93
CA ASP A 694 29.87 9.10 10.83
C ASP A 694 28.91 9.77 11.84
N GLY A 695 28.27 8.99 12.70
CA GLY A 695 27.33 9.43 13.71
C GLY A 695 25.91 9.67 13.18
N ARG A 696 25.59 9.20 11.96
CA ARG A 696 24.28 9.30 11.34
C ARG A 696 23.74 7.92 11.02
N THR A 697 22.45 7.83 11.02
CA THR A 697 21.75 6.61 10.67
C THR A 697 21.78 6.38 9.15
N ASP A 698 22.28 5.22 8.74
CA ASP A 698 22.27 4.74 7.35
C ASP A 698 21.18 3.68 7.15
N ILE A 699 20.82 3.41 5.89
CA ILE A 699 19.77 2.45 5.55
C ILE A 699 20.30 1.44 4.52
N VAL A 700 20.06 0.14 4.79
CA VAL A 700 20.24 -0.96 3.82
C VAL A 700 18.89 -1.62 3.59
N ALA A 701 18.31 -1.44 2.41
CA ALA A 701 17.00 -1.94 2.06
C ALA A 701 17.06 -3.07 1.03
N THR A 702 16.41 -4.20 1.32
CA THR A 702 16.25 -5.31 0.37
C THR A 702 14.93 -5.23 -0.36
N GLN A 703 14.89 -5.77 -1.57
CA GLN A 703 13.71 -5.81 -2.42
C GLN A 703 13.50 -7.23 -2.95
N THR A 704 12.24 -7.68 -2.97
CA THR A 704 11.85 -8.89 -3.70
C THR A 704 12.00 -8.62 -5.19
N PHE A 705 12.73 -9.47 -5.94
CA PHE A 705 13.10 -9.29 -7.36
C PHE A 705 14.01 -8.08 -7.66
N GLY A 706 14.48 -7.36 -6.64
CA GLY A 706 15.29 -6.15 -6.78
C GLY A 706 16.71 -6.30 -6.28
N GLN A 707 17.52 -5.29 -6.57
CA GLN A 707 18.85 -5.12 -6.00
C GLN A 707 18.73 -4.47 -4.62
N THR A 708 19.61 -4.85 -3.69
CA THR A 708 19.75 -4.18 -2.40
C THR A 708 20.22 -2.75 -2.62
N GLN A 709 19.57 -1.81 -1.97
CA GLN A 709 19.90 -0.40 -2.00
C GLN A 709 20.52 0.03 -0.67
N VAL A 710 21.53 0.89 -0.76
CA VAL A 710 22.24 1.44 0.40
C VAL A 710 22.12 2.95 0.37
N TYR A 711 21.75 3.54 1.50
CA TYR A 711 21.62 4.98 1.64
C TYR A 711 22.42 5.47 2.84
N LEU A 712 23.25 6.49 2.60
CA LEU A 712 24.02 7.15 3.65
C LEU A 712 23.26 8.37 4.17
N GLY A 713 23.19 8.48 5.50
CA GLY A 713 22.64 9.65 6.19
C GLY A 713 23.41 10.92 5.85
N GLN A 714 22.71 12.01 5.58
CA GLN A 714 23.28 13.31 5.23
C GLN A 714 23.00 14.35 6.31
N ALA A 715 23.78 15.41 6.37
CA ALA A 715 23.54 16.53 7.29
C ALA A 715 22.36 17.45 6.87
N GLY A 716 21.52 16.99 5.95
CA GLY A 716 20.32 17.72 5.52
C GLY A 716 19.24 17.71 6.61
N LYS A 717 18.59 18.87 6.85
CA LYS A 717 17.34 18.91 7.61
C LYS A 717 16.17 18.91 6.63
N PRO A 718 15.05 18.25 6.96
CA PRO A 718 13.85 18.21 6.13
C PRO A 718 13.22 19.59 5.88
#